data_b4924feda0e3dd9c6eb774c88c3e2592
#
_entry.id   b4924feda0e3dd9c6eb774c88c3e2592
#
_cell.length_a   1.000
_cell.length_b   1.000
_cell.length_c   1.000
_cell.angle_alpha   90.00
_cell.angle_beta   90.00
_cell.angle_gamma   90.00
#
_symmetry.space_group_name_H-M   'P 1'
#
loop_
_entity.id
_entity.type
_entity.pdbx_description
1 polymer ?
#
loop_
_entity_poly.entity_id
_entity_poly.type
_entity_poly.pdbx_seq_one_letter_code
_entity_poly.pdbx_strand_id
1 'polypeptide(L)'
;MDRRAFLATTALATALPALPARAKAVDTYNGSDLPMPAPRDGLDPRPIPEEPGRLLLDRGWRFHLGDVPMPEIKGHQATYENAKAGAAHGAAAMTFDDSDWREVTLPHDWAIESAVDPQANVSQGYRRRGIGWYRRTIRLDPALKGKFLEIDFGAIATNATIWINGTIVDRNWSGFNGIHVDLTPYARFGDELNTIAIRVDAEPMEGWWYEGAGIYRHVWLAVRAPVHIVTDGVHCDPRRAADGNWSVPVEVTLGNIATDARRVTVEAELLGPQGAKLAGDSAEAEVQPLRTAAASLRLPVADPRLWSPDSPTLYPLLVRIREGETLLDERCIPVGFRTFTFDSRTGFHLNGQPLKIKGTCNHQDHAGVGTAIPDTLWDWRVRRLKALGSNAIRMSHNAPPTELLDACDRHGLLVMNENRQFNPSPDYMAQLEWLVRRDRNRPSVFMWSVFNEEPMQGSPQGYEMVRRMAATVKALDDSRPVTAAMNDGMFTPSNVSQAVDVVGFNYQIPQYDKYHAAFPDKPLTSSEDTSAFSTRGEWATDKTRNIMTSYDDEGAPWGATHNAAWKAIAERPFVAGGFVWTGFDYHGEPTPFEWPSTSSFFGIMDICGFPKLAFHQHRAQWIDDTPVLALQPHWSWPGKEGQPIRVVALTNAERVTLLLNGKKVGEAVVDRLKQPEFQVLYAPGKLEAIGYRGGREVSRAVIETVGAPVALRLTPDRRVMAGDGEDAQPVTVDAVDARGRHVPTANLPAGFTIEGGEIIGLGNGDPNDHDPEKGDKRKLFNGLAQVIVRAAAGRGKLVLRATAPGLKPATLTVDRIAAAPRAQVADTRPEMLLNFWARAPFTTTRPDPNTKIGTDDRYATARGRSGRLEGPSEAGRWNGYQMNFTPPASVRRRGGVLTFTELAGSAEIWLDGKKIGEKRDLAPAPLDVTLPAGQGERSLVVLVEAEPGKASGFGKMVVVREKVDQ
;
A
#
# COMPACT_ATOMS: atom_id res chain seq x y z
N MET A 1 26.05 15.79 -6.13
CA MET A 1 26.12 14.84 -4.99
C MET A 1 27.30 13.91 -5.18
N ASP A 2 28.10 13.76 -4.15
CA ASP A 2 29.43 13.12 -4.26
C ASP A 2 29.30 11.61 -4.56
N ARG A 3 29.97 11.14 -5.62
CA ARG A 3 30.05 9.73 -6.07
C ARG A 3 30.48 8.74 -4.97
N ARG A 4 31.12 9.23 -3.90
CA ARG A 4 31.58 8.40 -2.78
C ARG A 4 30.47 8.02 -1.80
N ALA A 5 29.40 8.79 -1.70
CA ALA A 5 28.26 8.49 -0.82
C ALA A 5 27.36 7.37 -1.36
N PHE A 6 27.26 7.23 -2.70
CA PHE A 6 26.44 6.21 -3.35
C PHE A 6 27.03 4.78 -3.20
N LEU A 7 28.35 4.66 -3.22
CA LEU A 7 29.04 3.37 -3.04
C LEU A 7 29.14 2.91 -1.58
N ALA A 8 29.02 3.84 -0.61
CA ALA A 8 29.14 3.50 0.80
C ALA A 8 27.86 2.88 1.42
N THR A 9 26.70 3.11 0.80
CA THR A 9 25.41 2.56 1.30
C THR A 9 25.14 1.14 0.81
N THR A 10 25.77 0.71 -0.28
CA THR A 10 25.67 -0.67 -0.81
C THR A 10 26.64 -1.67 -0.17
N ALA A 11 27.60 -1.21 0.62
CA ALA A 11 28.65 -2.05 1.21
C ALA A 11 28.30 -2.74 2.54
N LEU A 12 27.06 -2.66 3.02
CA LEU A 12 26.61 -3.32 4.26
C LEU A 12 25.71 -4.56 4.04
N ALA A 13 25.71 -5.13 2.84
CA ALA A 13 25.33 -6.53 2.67
C ALA A 13 26.53 -7.40 3.06
N THR A 14 26.74 -7.59 4.36
CA THR A 14 27.73 -8.53 4.90
C THR A 14 27.46 -9.91 4.31
N ALA A 15 28.43 -10.41 3.54
CA ALA A 15 28.53 -11.81 3.17
C ALA A 15 28.42 -12.65 4.45
N LEU A 16 27.34 -13.37 4.62
CA LEU A 16 27.26 -14.44 5.60
C LEU A 16 28.28 -15.51 5.16
N PRO A 17 29.29 -15.84 5.99
CA PRO A 17 30.18 -16.94 5.69
C PRO A 17 29.34 -18.22 5.63
N ALA A 18 29.62 -19.09 4.65
CA ALA A 18 29.07 -20.43 4.61
C ALA A 18 29.40 -21.12 5.94
N LEU A 19 28.42 -21.28 6.79
CA LEU A 19 28.57 -22.00 8.05
C LEU A 19 28.90 -23.48 7.73
N PRO A 20 29.90 -24.08 8.40
CA PRO A 20 30.13 -25.51 8.29
C PRO A 20 28.87 -26.27 8.70
N ALA A 21 28.59 -27.39 8.03
CA ALA A 21 27.47 -28.26 8.36
C ALA A 21 27.56 -28.71 9.82
N ARG A 22 26.97 -27.91 10.72
CA ARG A 22 26.75 -28.32 12.12
C ARG A 22 25.78 -29.48 12.10
N ALA A 23 26.06 -30.50 12.90
CA ALA A 23 25.05 -31.51 13.25
C ALA A 23 23.77 -30.78 13.60
N LYS A 24 22.68 -31.00 12.81
CA LYS A 24 21.42 -30.24 13.00
C LYS A 24 20.96 -30.53 14.43
N ALA A 25 20.90 -29.51 15.25
CA ALA A 25 20.33 -29.59 16.59
C ALA A 25 18.89 -30.07 16.47
N VAL A 26 18.43 -30.87 17.44
CA VAL A 26 17.01 -31.27 17.52
C VAL A 26 16.17 -29.99 17.62
N ASP A 27 15.27 -29.80 16.69
CA ASP A 27 14.38 -28.62 16.70
C ASP A 27 13.41 -28.78 17.86
N THR A 28 13.40 -27.81 18.79
CA THR A 28 12.55 -27.84 19.99
C THR A 28 11.51 -26.73 19.92
N TYR A 29 10.25 -27.12 19.72
CA TYR A 29 9.10 -26.24 19.84
C TYR A 29 8.59 -26.25 21.27
N ASN A 30 8.53 -25.09 21.91
CA ASN A 30 7.89 -24.92 23.21
C ASN A 30 6.58 -24.14 23.02
N GLY A 31 5.45 -24.82 22.99
CA GLY A 31 4.12 -24.24 22.81
C GLY A 31 3.64 -23.43 24.02
N SER A 32 4.42 -23.39 25.12
CA SER A 32 4.20 -22.46 26.23
C SER A 32 4.98 -21.14 26.09
N ASP A 33 5.81 -21.02 25.06
CA ASP A 33 6.43 -19.76 24.67
C ASP A 33 5.50 -18.94 23.76
N LEU A 34 5.86 -17.68 23.56
CA LEU A 34 5.12 -16.83 22.64
C LEU A 34 5.09 -17.44 21.22
N PRO A 35 3.91 -17.58 20.58
CA PRO A 35 3.80 -18.21 19.26
C PRO A 35 4.25 -17.30 18.10
N MET A 36 5.24 -16.44 18.34
CA MET A 36 5.81 -15.50 17.40
C MET A 36 7.33 -15.66 17.32
N PRO A 37 7.95 -15.32 16.16
CA PRO A 37 9.40 -15.36 16.04
C PRO A 37 10.10 -14.49 17.07
N ALA A 38 11.32 -14.86 17.42
CA ALA A 38 12.18 -13.99 18.24
C ALA A 38 12.48 -12.66 17.50
N PRO A 39 12.65 -11.55 18.25
CA PRO A 39 12.98 -10.26 17.66
C PRO A 39 14.30 -10.30 16.87
N ARG A 40 14.31 -9.66 15.70
CA ARG A 40 15.49 -9.54 14.85
C ARG A 40 16.38 -8.36 15.29
N ASP A 41 17.67 -8.44 15.00
CA ASP A 41 18.64 -7.41 15.39
C ASP A 41 18.88 -6.34 14.29
N GLY A 42 18.42 -6.56 13.05
CA GLY A 42 18.64 -5.67 11.90
C GLY A 42 17.42 -4.84 11.53
N LEU A 43 17.65 -3.80 10.74
CA LEU A 43 16.60 -3.11 9.98
C LEU A 43 16.17 -3.97 8.80
N ASP A 44 14.93 -3.79 8.37
CA ASP A 44 14.52 -4.27 7.07
C ASP A 44 15.27 -3.48 5.98
N PRO A 45 15.75 -4.14 4.92
CA PRO A 45 16.33 -3.42 3.80
C PRO A 45 15.22 -2.53 3.21
N ARG A 46 15.53 -1.26 2.97
CA ARG A 46 14.62 -0.43 2.18
C ARG A 46 14.40 -1.07 0.82
N PRO A 47 13.21 -0.88 0.23
CA PRO A 47 13.00 -1.18 -1.17
C PRO A 47 14.10 -0.55 -2.02
N ILE A 48 14.21 -0.98 -3.27
CA ILE A 48 15.15 -0.50 -4.29
C ILE A 48 15.35 1.01 -4.16
N PRO A 49 16.58 1.54 -4.44
CA PRO A 49 16.84 2.97 -4.34
C PRO A 49 15.76 3.78 -5.02
N GLU A 50 15.23 4.75 -4.31
CA GLU A 50 14.21 5.64 -4.87
C GLU A 50 14.73 6.27 -6.17
N GLU A 51 13.86 6.38 -7.15
CA GLU A 51 14.19 7.02 -8.42
C GLU A 51 14.69 8.46 -8.17
N PRO A 52 15.80 8.89 -8.80
CA PRO A 52 16.24 10.26 -8.68
C PRO A 52 15.13 11.24 -9.08
N GLY A 53 14.92 12.28 -8.26
CA GLY A 53 13.89 13.29 -8.51
C GLY A 53 12.48 12.89 -8.08
N ARG A 54 12.28 11.75 -7.43
CA ARG A 54 11.02 11.36 -6.82
C ARG A 54 10.96 11.88 -5.38
N LEU A 55 9.95 12.70 -5.07
CA LEU A 55 9.74 13.33 -3.78
C LEU A 55 8.45 12.83 -3.16
N LEU A 56 8.50 12.37 -1.91
CA LEU A 56 7.30 11.92 -1.21
C LEU A 56 6.36 13.11 -0.95
N LEU A 57 5.07 12.91 -1.20
CA LEU A 57 4.02 13.93 -1.05
C LEU A 57 2.98 13.50 -0.01
N ASP A 58 3.36 12.74 1.02
CA ASP A 58 2.44 12.13 1.98
C ASP A 58 2.03 13.04 3.14
N ARG A 59 2.83 14.06 3.47
CA ARG A 59 2.57 14.93 4.63
C ARG A 59 1.83 16.21 4.24
N GLY A 60 1.23 16.86 5.24
CA GLY A 60 0.60 18.17 5.08
C GLY A 60 -0.73 18.13 4.32
N TRP A 61 -1.41 16.99 4.26
CA TRP A 61 -2.77 16.90 3.73
C TRP A 61 -3.79 17.36 4.75
N ARG A 62 -4.77 18.13 4.29
CA ARG A 62 -5.97 18.50 5.03
C ARG A 62 -7.09 17.56 4.63
N PHE A 63 -7.78 16.97 5.59
CA PHE A 63 -8.84 15.99 5.39
C PHE A 63 -10.15 16.40 6.05
N HIS A 64 -11.24 16.21 5.33
CA HIS A 64 -12.61 16.41 5.82
C HIS A 64 -13.45 15.18 5.49
N LEU A 65 -14.04 14.58 6.52
CA LEU A 65 -15.01 13.50 6.34
C LEU A 65 -16.40 14.10 6.11
N GLY A 66 -17.08 13.63 5.08
CA GLY A 66 -18.34 14.14 4.59
C GLY A 66 -18.17 14.98 3.32
N ASP A 67 -19.26 15.15 2.58
CA ASP A 67 -19.22 15.99 1.39
C ASP A 67 -19.26 17.46 1.75
N VAL A 68 -18.57 18.28 0.98
CA VAL A 68 -18.63 19.73 1.07
C VAL A 68 -19.62 20.21 0.02
N PRO A 69 -20.73 20.83 0.41
CA PRO A 69 -21.73 21.29 -0.54
C PRO A 69 -21.13 22.26 -1.56
N MET A 70 -21.33 21.99 -2.84
CA MET A 70 -20.98 22.92 -3.90
C MET A 70 -21.89 24.14 -3.81
N PRO A 71 -21.34 25.37 -3.89
CA PRO A 71 -22.15 26.57 -3.88
C PRO A 71 -23.10 26.59 -5.08
N GLU A 72 -24.31 27.05 -4.89
CA GLU A 72 -25.28 27.17 -5.97
C GLU A 72 -24.83 28.25 -6.95
N ILE A 73 -24.70 27.90 -8.22
CA ILE A 73 -24.24 28.81 -9.28
C ILE A 73 -25.46 29.50 -9.87
N LYS A 74 -25.60 30.79 -9.62
CA LYS A 74 -26.72 31.59 -10.09
C LYS A 74 -26.25 32.68 -11.06
N GLY A 75 -27.00 32.79 -12.16
CA GLY A 75 -26.79 33.81 -13.16
C GLY A 75 -25.76 33.46 -14.24
N HIS A 76 -25.89 34.13 -15.38
CA HIS A 76 -25.09 33.85 -16.58
C HIS A 76 -23.59 33.98 -16.35
N GLN A 77 -23.15 35.01 -15.65
CA GLN A 77 -21.74 35.30 -15.42
C GLN A 77 -21.10 34.24 -14.54
N ALA A 78 -21.74 33.85 -13.43
CA ALA A 78 -21.23 32.80 -12.56
C ALA A 78 -21.18 31.43 -13.28
N THR A 79 -22.21 31.13 -14.11
CA THR A 79 -22.22 29.95 -14.95
C THR A 79 -21.08 29.95 -15.97
N TYR A 80 -20.86 31.10 -16.63
CA TYR A 80 -19.78 31.28 -17.61
C TYR A 80 -18.41 31.03 -16.97
N GLU A 81 -18.17 31.56 -15.77
CA GLU A 81 -16.92 31.39 -15.03
C GLU A 81 -16.72 29.96 -14.59
N ASN A 82 -17.74 29.34 -14.00
CA ASN A 82 -17.67 27.95 -13.56
C ASN A 82 -17.35 26.98 -14.70
N ALA A 83 -17.73 27.31 -15.94
CA ALA A 83 -17.42 26.51 -17.10
C ALA A 83 -15.98 26.65 -17.62
N LYS A 84 -15.14 27.48 -16.99
CA LYS A 84 -13.76 27.72 -17.42
C LYS A 84 -12.76 26.91 -16.59
N ALA A 85 -11.69 26.49 -17.23
CA ALA A 85 -10.57 25.83 -16.55
C ALA A 85 -9.99 26.73 -15.44
N GLY A 86 -9.66 26.14 -14.30
CA GLY A 86 -9.12 26.86 -13.15
C GLY A 86 -10.16 27.64 -12.31
N ALA A 87 -11.44 27.52 -12.62
CA ALA A 87 -12.52 28.23 -11.94
C ALA A 87 -13.41 27.34 -11.07
N ALA A 88 -12.87 26.26 -10.54
CA ALA A 88 -13.60 25.38 -9.63
C ALA A 88 -14.13 26.12 -8.40
N HIS A 89 -15.29 25.69 -7.90
CA HIS A 89 -15.95 26.21 -6.72
C HIS A 89 -15.90 25.23 -5.54
N GLY A 90 -16.33 25.68 -4.36
CA GLY A 90 -16.36 24.86 -3.14
C GLY A 90 -14.97 24.39 -2.75
N ALA A 91 -14.88 23.18 -2.22
CA ALA A 91 -13.63 22.60 -1.74
C ALA A 91 -12.59 22.34 -2.86
N ALA A 92 -12.97 22.38 -4.12
CA ALA A 92 -12.05 22.30 -5.26
C ALA A 92 -11.41 23.65 -5.63
N ALA A 93 -11.92 24.77 -5.11
CA ALA A 93 -11.39 26.09 -5.40
C ALA A 93 -10.05 26.32 -4.71
N MET A 94 -9.15 27.05 -5.38
CA MET A 94 -7.88 27.47 -4.76
C MET A 94 -8.08 28.39 -3.54
N THR A 95 -9.19 29.15 -3.51
CA THR A 95 -9.52 30.10 -2.47
C THR A 95 -10.30 29.50 -1.30
N PHE A 96 -10.54 28.21 -1.31
CA PHE A 96 -11.29 27.53 -0.25
C PHE A 96 -10.50 27.51 1.06
N ASP A 97 -11.17 27.85 2.17
CA ASP A 97 -10.60 27.81 3.51
C ASP A 97 -10.71 26.38 4.09
N ASP A 98 -9.59 25.67 4.13
CA ASP A 98 -9.46 24.32 4.71
C ASP A 98 -8.75 24.34 6.09
N SER A 99 -8.62 25.52 6.72
CA SER A 99 -7.88 25.69 7.97
C SER A 99 -8.48 24.92 9.16
N ASP A 100 -9.78 24.62 9.12
CA ASP A 100 -10.48 23.84 10.14
C ASP A 100 -10.46 22.31 9.84
N TRP A 101 -9.91 21.90 8.71
CA TRP A 101 -9.79 20.50 8.37
C TRP A 101 -8.67 19.82 9.15
N ARG A 102 -8.87 18.55 9.47
CA ARG A 102 -7.87 17.74 10.17
C ARG A 102 -6.64 17.51 9.28
N GLU A 103 -5.46 17.66 9.85
CA GLU A 103 -4.22 17.26 9.19
C GLU A 103 -4.06 15.73 9.26
N VAL A 104 -3.70 15.14 8.13
CA VAL A 104 -3.41 13.70 8.01
C VAL A 104 -2.13 13.47 7.24
N THR A 105 -1.49 12.34 7.53
CA THR A 105 -0.33 11.83 6.80
C THR A 105 -0.76 10.57 6.04
N LEU A 106 -0.39 10.47 4.78
CA LEU A 106 -0.64 9.29 3.95
C LEU A 106 0.39 8.18 4.25
N PRO A 107 0.08 6.93 3.97
CA PRO A 107 -1.23 6.37 3.60
C PRO A 107 -2.31 6.58 4.64
N HIS A 108 -3.54 6.85 4.22
CA HIS A 108 -4.65 7.15 5.11
C HIS A 108 -5.94 6.42 4.68
N ASP A 109 -6.50 5.65 5.61
CA ASP A 109 -7.77 4.95 5.48
C ASP A 109 -8.71 5.44 6.59
N TRP A 110 -9.70 6.27 6.25
CA TRP A 110 -10.60 6.81 7.26
C TRP A 110 -11.67 5.79 7.72
N ALA A 111 -11.94 4.74 6.94
CA ALA A 111 -12.94 3.76 7.32
C ALA A 111 -12.51 2.99 8.58
N ILE A 112 -11.21 2.66 8.72
CA ILE A 112 -10.69 1.97 9.91
C ILE A 112 -10.74 2.83 11.19
N GLU A 113 -10.87 4.14 11.05
CA GLU A 113 -10.99 5.06 12.18
C GLU A 113 -12.39 5.12 12.76
N SER A 114 -13.40 4.69 11.96
CA SER A 114 -14.80 4.70 12.37
C SER A 114 -15.12 3.53 13.31
N ALA A 115 -16.08 3.73 14.21
CA ALA A 115 -16.67 2.63 14.96
C ALA A 115 -17.41 1.68 14.01
N VAL A 116 -17.48 0.40 14.37
CA VAL A 116 -18.34 -0.55 13.65
C VAL A 116 -19.82 -0.23 13.87
N ASP A 117 -20.62 -0.39 12.83
CA ASP A 117 -22.05 -0.08 12.81
C ASP A 117 -22.81 -1.27 12.23
N PRO A 118 -23.71 -1.92 13.00
CA PRO A 118 -24.45 -3.10 12.55
C PRO A 118 -25.33 -2.83 11.31
N GLN A 119 -25.58 -1.57 10.98
CA GLN A 119 -26.33 -1.17 9.78
C GLN A 119 -25.45 -0.92 8.57
N ALA A 120 -24.12 -0.91 8.73
CA ALA A 120 -23.19 -0.81 7.61
C ALA A 120 -23.03 -2.16 6.90
N ASN A 121 -22.38 -2.15 5.74
CA ASN A 121 -22.21 -3.35 4.91
C ASN A 121 -21.30 -4.38 5.58
N VAL A 122 -21.78 -5.62 5.66
CA VAL A 122 -21.04 -6.76 6.24
C VAL A 122 -19.73 -7.02 5.52
N SER A 123 -19.70 -6.90 4.18
CA SER A 123 -18.49 -7.08 3.39
C SER A 123 -17.40 -6.04 3.69
N GLN A 124 -17.80 -4.89 4.22
CA GLN A 124 -16.86 -3.85 4.66
C GLN A 124 -16.55 -3.93 6.17
N GLY A 125 -16.74 -5.09 6.81
CA GLY A 125 -16.54 -5.26 8.24
C GLY A 125 -17.41 -4.35 9.10
N TYR A 126 -18.62 -4.05 8.63
CA TYR A 126 -19.54 -3.14 9.29
C TYR A 126 -18.98 -1.73 9.53
N ARG A 127 -18.08 -1.26 8.65
CA ARG A 127 -17.53 0.09 8.70
C ARG A 127 -18.15 0.98 7.63
N ARG A 128 -18.48 2.22 8.01
CA ARG A 128 -18.98 3.22 7.07
C ARG A 128 -17.81 3.83 6.30
N ARG A 129 -18.01 3.97 5.00
CA ARG A 129 -17.02 4.56 4.09
C ARG A 129 -17.35 6.01 3.79
N GLY A 130 -18.40 6.30 3.05
CA GLY A 130 -18.87 7.67 2.78
C GLY A 130 -18.01 8.46 1.81
N ILE A 131 -18.12 9.78 1.91
CA ILE A 131 -17.37 10.73 1.07
C ILE A 131 -16.35 11.45 1.94
N GLY A 132 -15.15 11.68 1.38
CA GLY A 132 -14.10 12.45 2.01
C GLY A 132 -13.43 13.41 1.03
N TRP A 133 -12.90 14.49 1.56
CA TRP A 133 -12.12 15.47 0.81
C TRP A 133 -10.71 15.55 1.35
N TYR A 134 -9.75 15.63 0.43
CA TYR A 134 -8.35 15.93 0.73
C TYR A 134 -7.94 17.21 0.02
N ARG A 135 -7.15 18.02 0.70
CA ARG A 135 -6.53 19.21 0.11
C ARG A 135 -5.08 19.31 0.56
N ARG A 136 -4.23 19.78 -0.36
CA ARG A 136 -2.85 20.12 -0.07
C ARG A 136 -2.41 21.29 -0.91
N THR A 137 -1.61 22.19 -0.34
CA THR A 137 -0.89 23.22 -1.08
C THR A 137 0.59 22.87 -1.12
N ILE A 138 1.24 23.17 -2.24
CA ILE A 138 2.69 22.99 -2.43
C ILE A 138 3.31 24.20 -3.10
N ARG A 139 4.60 24.45 -2.80
CA ARG A 139 5.44 25.41 -3.51
C ARG A 139 6.47 24.65 -4.34
N LEU A 140 6.62 25.04 -5.59
CA LEU A 140 7.63 24.50 -6.48
C LEU A 140 8.78 25.49 -6.65
N ASP A 141 10.00 24.99 -6.50
CA ASP A 141 11.21 25.77 -6.72
C ASP A 141 11.22 26.34 -8.16
N PRO A 142 11.55 27.62 -8.38
CA PRO A 142 11.74 28.19 -9.71
C PRO A 142 12.68 27.41 -10.61
N ALA A 143 13.67 26.70 -10.03
CA ALA A 143 14.59 25.84 -10.77
C ALA A 143 13.93 24.62 -11.43
N LEU A 144 12.70 24.29 -11.03
CA LEU A 144 11.91 23.21 -11.63
C LEU A 144 11.16 23.65 -12.90
N LYS A 145 11.15 24.95 -13.20
CA LYS A 145 10.51 25.45 -14.42
C LYS A 145 11.16 24.85 -15.66
N GLY A 146 10.32 24.31 -16.55
CA GLY A 146 10.78 23.60 -17.75
C GLY A 146 11.15 22.14 -17.53
N LYS A 147 11.04 21.60 -16.31
CA LYS A 147 11.10 20.16 -16.01
C LYS A 147 9.73 19.53 -16.25
N PHE A 148 9.71 18.23 -16.53
CA PHE A 148 8.50 17.42 -16.46
C PHE A 148 8.17 17.16 -14.99
N LEU A 149 6.92 17.41 -14.62
CA LEU A 149 6.40 17.25 -13.26
C LEU A 149 5.19 16.34 -13.30
N GLU A 150 5.19 15.27 -12.50
CA GLU A 150 4.09 14.31 -12.43
C GLU A 150 3.74 14.02 -10.96
N ILE A 151 2.46 14.00 -10.64
CA ILE A 151 1.95 13.48 -9.37
C ILE A 151 1.50 12.06 -9.60
N ASP A 152 2.10 11.14 -8.85
CA ASP A 152 1.81 9.71 -8.89
C ASP A 152 1.09 9.32 -7.59
N PHE A 153 -0.20 8.95 -7.70
CA PHE A 153 -0.98 8.39 -6.61
C PHE A 153 -0.96 6.87 -6.74
N GLY A 154 -0.45 6.17 -5.74
CA GLY A 154 -0.38 4.72 -5.75
C GLY A 154 -1.74 4.03 -5.78
N ALA A 155 -2.74 4.59 -5.09
CA ALA A 155 -4.18 4.29 -5.24
C ALA A 155 -5.03 5.21 -4.35
N ILE A 156 -6.28 5.41 -4.73
CA ILE A 156 -7.31 6.16 -3.97
C ILE A 156 -8.61 5.35 -3.98
N ALA A 157 -9.09 4.91 -2.82
CA ALA A 157 -10.34 4.16 -2.69
C ALA A 157 -11.51 5.10 -2.34
N THR A 158 -12.48 5.23 -3.18
CA THR A 158 -12.67 4.91 -4.61
C THR A 158 -13.31 6.13 -5.30
N ASN A 159 -13.66 6.15 -6.56
CA ASN A 159 -14.24 7.30 -7.27
C ASN A 159 -13.62 8.67 -6.92
N ALA A 160 -12.34 8.81 -7.24
CA ALA A 160 -11.61 10.05 -7.00
C ALA A 160 -11.84 11.07 -8.13
N THR A 161 -12.11 12.32 -7.78
CA THR A 161 -12.00 13.46 -8.69
C THR A 161 -10.87 14.35 -8.21
N ILE A 162 -9.94 14.67 -9.08
CA ILE A 162 -8.70 15.39 -8.76
C ILE A 162 -8.70 16.75 -9.45
N TRP A 163 -8.41 17.79 -8.71
CA TRP A 163 -8.21 19.15 -9.21
C TRP A 163 -6.81 19.64 -8.90
N ILE A 164 -6.19 20.25 -9.89
CA ILE A 164 -4.96 21.04 -9.73
C ILE A 164 -5.28 22.50 -10.04
N ASN A 165 -5.01 23.39 -9.09
CA ASN A 165 -5.24 24.84 -9.26
C ASN A 165 -6.66 25.17 -9.75
N GLY A 166 -7.67 24.43 -9.26
CA GLY A 166 -9.07 24.61 -9.62
C GLY A 166 -9.45 24.02 -11.01
N THR A 167 -8.56 23.30 -11.66
CA THR A 167 -8.83 22.59 -12.93
C THR A 167 -8.96 21.11 -12.65
N ILE A 168 -10.04 20.46 -13.13
CA ILE A 168 -10.16 18.99 -13.09
C ILE A 168 -9.08 18.41 -13.99
N VAL A 169 -8.27 17.53 -13.44
CA VAL A 169 -7.16 16.88 -14.17
C VAL A 169 -7.37 15.38 -14.33
N ASP A 170 -8.13 14.76 -13.42
CA ASP A 170 -8.45 13.34 -13.51
C ASP A 170 -9.76 13.00 -12.79
N ARG A 171 -10.37 11.87 -13.22
CA ARG A 171 -11.48 11.19 -12.57
C ARG A 171 -11.24 9.70 -12.65
N ASN A 172 -10.87 9.12 -11.54
CA ASN A 172 -10.62 7.69 -11.44
C ASN A 172 -11.72 7.02 -10.60
N TRP A 173 -12.35 6.00 -11.15
CA TRP A 173 -13.48 5.31 -10.50
C TRP A 173 -13.04 4.05 -9.74
N SER A 174 -11.85 3.48 -10.05
CA SER A 174 -11.35 2.30 -9.34
C SER A 174 -10.47 2.66 -8.15
N GLY A 175 -10.62 1.94 -7.04
CA GLY A 175 -9.78 2.06 -5.86
C GLY A 175 -8.45 1.31 -5.93
N PHE A 176 -8.17 0.56 -7.00
CA PHE A 176 -7.06 -0.39 -7.02
C PHE A 176 -5.94 -0.07 -8.02
N ASN A 177 -6.11 0.92 -8.86
CA ASN A 177 -5.08 1.33 -9.83
C ASN A 177 -4.38 2.63 -9.40
N GLY A 178 -3.16 2.83 -9.90
CA GLY A 178 -2.43 4.10 -9.78
C GLY A 178 -3.00 5.17 -10.71
N ILE A 179 -2.77 6.42 -10.32
CA ILE A 179 -3.21 7.60 -11.05
C ILE A 179 -2.00 8.49 -11.28
N HIS A 180 -1.70 8.80 -12.55
CA HIS A 180 -0.57 9.64 -12.94
C HIS A 180 -1.08 10.95 -13.53
N VAL A 181 -0.79 12.06 -12.85
CA VAL A 181 -1.24 13.39 -13.25
C VAL A 181 -0.04 14.21 -13.73
N ASP A 182 0.00 14.56 -15.03
CA ASP A 182 0.95 15.54 -15.55
C ASP A 182 0.65 16.92 -14.95
N LEU A 183 1.48 17.32 -13.99
CA LEU A 183 1.40 18.61 -13.32
C LEU A 183 1.99 19.74 -14.17
N THR A 184 2.86 19.44 -15.14
CA THR A 184 3.67 20.41 -15.88
C THR A 184 2.87 21.60 -16.43
N PRO A 185 1.71 21.40 -17.15
CA PRO A 185 0.96 22.50 -17.72
C PRO A 185 0.21 23.35 -16.69
N TYR A 186 0.08 22.89 -15.45
CA TYR A 186 -0.64 23.57 -14.37
C TYR A 186 0.28 24.21 -13.34
N ALA A 187 1.57 23.86 -13.37
CA ALA A 187 2.55 24.18 -12.33
C ALA A 187 2.82 25.69 -12.23
N ARG A 188 2.85 26.18 -11.02
CA ARG A 188 3.25 27.53 -10.62
C ARG A 188 4.49 27.44 -9.77
N PHE A 189 5.39 28.42 -9.90
CA PHE A 189 6.73 28.33 -9.33
C PHE A 189 7.04 29.51 -8.40
N GLY A 190 7.97 29.31 -7.50
CA GLY A 190 8.46 30.30 -6.55
C GLY A 190 7.44 30.54 -5.43
N ASP A 191 7.05 31.82 -5.26
CA ASP A 191 6.10 32.18 -4.21
C ASP A 191 4.65 31.81 -4.53
N GLU A 192 4.38 31.32 -5.72
CA GLU A 192 3.04 30.92 -6.12
C GLU A 192 2.68 29.54 -5.56
N LEU A 193 1.43 29.42 -5.05
CA LEU A 193 0.90 28.17 -4.54
C LEU A 193 0.30 27.31 -5.64
N ASN A 194 0.52 26.02 -5.53
CA ASN A 194 -0.24 25.02 -6.24
C ASN A 194 -1.17 24.32 -5.25
N THR A 195 -2.43 24.23 -5.58
CA THR A 195 -3.45 23.56 -4.78
C THR A 195 -3.83 22.23 -5.43
N ILE A 196 -3.74 21.17 -4.68
CA ILE A 196 -4.26 19.85 -5.01
C ILE A 196 -5.52 19.66 -4.17
N ALA A 197 -6.66 19.38 -4.82
CA ALA A 197 -7.90 19.03 -4.13
C ALA A 197 -8.43 17.72 -4.68
N ILE A 198 -8.91 16.86 -3.81
CA ILE A 198 -9.40 15.53 -4.17
C ILE A 198 -10.70 15.27 -3.43
N ARG A 199 -11.76 14.96 -4.18
CA ARG A 199 -13.00 14.40 -3.64
C ARG A 199 -12.96 12.90 -3.86
N VAL A 200 -13.13 12.16 -2.79
CA VAL A 200 -13.19 10.69 -2.82
C VAL A 200 -14.59 10.27 -2.40
N ASP A 201 -15.27 9.56 -3.29
CA ASP A 201 -16.57 8.96 -3.02
C ASP A 201 -16.38 7.46 -2.84
N ALA A 202 -16.30 7.02 -1.60
CA ALA A 202 -16.07 5.62 -1.26
C ALA A 202 -17.38 4.83 -1.02
N GLU A 203 -18.55 5.38 -1.35
CA GLU A 203 -19.83 4.66 -1.26
C GLU A 203 -19.93 3.47 -2.24
N PRO A 204 -19.54 3.61 -3.53
CA PRO A 204 -19.51 2.48 -4.44
C PRO A 204 -18.48 1.42 -4.02
N MET A 205 -18.83 0.16 -4.20
CA MET A 205 -17.98 -0.99 -3.91
C MET A 205 -17.54 -1.68 -5.19
N GLU A 206 -16.28 -2.12 -5.23
CA GLU A 206 -15.72 -2.91 -6.34
C GLU A 206 -15.58 -4.40 -5.95
N GLY A 207 -15.68 -4.72 -4.68
CA GLY A 207 -15.54 -6.08 -4.15
C GLY A 207 -16.47 -6.35 -2.98
N TRP A 208 -16.40 -7.57 -2.46
CA TRP A 208 -17.20 -8.05 -1.32
C TRP A 208 -16.34 -8.30 -0.07
N TRP A 209 -15.27 -7.54 0.07
CA TRP A 209 -14.34 -7.51 1.20
C TRP A 209 -14.06 -6.06 1.61
N TYR A 210 -13.32 -5.85 2.67
CA TYR A 210 -12.94 -4.53 3.14
C TYR A 210 -11.99 -3.84 2.15
N GLU A 211 -12.47 -2.78 1.54
CA GLU A 211 -11.68 -2.00 0.55
C GLU A 211 -10.99 -0.78 1.17
N GLY A 212 -11.38 -0.40 2.40
CA GLY A 212 -10.96 0.85 3.00
C GLY A 212 -11.56 2.08 2.34
N ALA A 213 -11.04 3.25 2.66
CA ALA A 213 -11.48 4.51 2.09
C ALA A 213 -10.40 5.60 2.21
N GLY A 214 -10.08 6.28 1.10
CA GLY A 214 -9.14 7.39 1.09
C GLY A 214 -7.90 7.17 0.24
N ILE A 215 -6.90 8.02 0.44
CA ILE A 215 -5.59 7.91 -0.22
C ILE A 215 -4.76 6.90 0.60
N TYR A 216 -4.94 5.62 0.34
CA TYR A 216 -4.42 4.55 1.18
C TYR A 216 -3.06 3.99 0.75
N ARG A 217 -2.47 4.56 -0.31
CA ARG A 217 -1.09 4.31 -0.76
C ARG A 217 -0.34 5.63 -0.83
N HIS A 218 0.98 5.56 -1.03
CA HIS A 218 1.84 6.73 -1.15
C HIS A 218 1.46 7.64 -2.31
N VAL A 219 1.77 8.93 -2.16
CA VAL A 219 1.71 9.92 -3.22
C VAL A 219 3.11 10.50 -3.46
N TRP A 220 3.49 10.64 -4.72
CA TRP A 220 4.80 11.12 -5.11
C TRP A 220 4.72 12.30 -6.07
N LEU A 221 5.67 13.22 -5.97
CA LEU A 221 5.98 14.20 -7.01
C LEU A 221 7.24 13.74 -7.72
N ALA A 222 7.13 13.35 -8.98
CA ALA A 222 8.26 13.04 -9.84
C ALA A 222 8.70 14.29 -10.60
N VAL A 223 10.00 14.58 -10.54
CA VAL A 223 10.65 15.71 -11.22
C VAL A 223 11.66 15.15 -12.20
N ARG A 224 11.44 15.34 -13.49
CA ARG A 224 12.31 14.78 -14.55
C ARG A 224 12.79 15.88 -15.52
N ALA A 225 13.83 15.57 -16.29
CA ALA A 225 14.29 16.43 -17.38
C ALA A 225 13.19 16.56 -18.45
N PRO A 226 13.25 17.57 -19.33
CA PRO A 226 12.28 17.70 -20.43
C PRO A 226 12.23 16.47 -21.33
N VAL A 227 13.38 15.83 -21.60
CA VAL A 227 13.45 14.48 -22.15
C VAL A 227 13.71 13.51 -21.03
N HIS A 228 12.84 12.53 -20.86
CA HIS A 228 12.85 11.63 -19.72
C HIS A 228 12.34 10.23 -20.09
N ILE A 229 12.60 9.27 -19.20
CA ILE A 229 11.96 7.96 -19.24
C ILE A 229 10.53 8.13 -18.69
N VAL A 230 9.53 7.76 -19.47
CA VAL A 230 8.12 7.85 -19.00
C VAL A 230 7.89 6.90 -17.82
N THR A 231 6.89 7.16 -17.02
CA THR A 231 6.50 6.28 -15.92
C THR A 231 6.21 4.87 -16.46
N ASP A 232 6.75 3.83 -15.81
CA ASP A 232 6.74 2.43 -16.25
C ASP A 232 7.30 2.19 -17.68
N GLY A 233 8.12 3.12 -18.16
CA GLY A 233 8.65 3.13 -19.53
C GLY A 233 9.85 2.22 -19.77
N VAL A 234 10.40 1.56 -18.77
CA VAL A 234 11.44 0.53 -18.93
C VAL A 234 10.80 -0.84 -18.90
N HIS A 235 11.06 -1.64 -19.91
CA HIS A 235 10.72 -3.07 -19.92
C HIS A 235 11.99 -3.89 -20.09
N CYS A 236 12.27 -4.79 -19.15
CA CYS A 236 13.37 -5.73 -19.23
C CYS A 236 12.87 -7.17 -19.04
N ASP A 237 13.25 -8.05 -19.97
CA ASP A 237 12.75 -9.42 -20.01
C ASP A 237 13.89 -10.42 -20.21
N PRO A 238 14.51 -10.94 -19.14
CA PRO A 238 15.57 -11.91 -19.24
C PRO A 238 15.13 -13.19 -19.98
N ARG A 239 15.78 -13.49 -21.09
CA ARG A 239 15.48 -14.64 -21.94
C ARG A 239 16.64 -15.61 -21.99
N ARG A 240 16.34 -16.91 -21.83
CA ARG A 240 17.30 -17.99 -22.01
C ARG A 240 17.19 -18.57 -23.42
N ALA A 241 18.30 -18.57 -24.15
CA ALA A 241 18.36 -19.17 -25.47
C ALA A 241 18.48 -20.73 -25.40
N ALA A 242 18.26 -21.39 -26.53
CA ALA A 242 18.34 -22.85 -26.61
C ALA A 242 19.75 -23.41 -26.31
N ASP A 243 20.80 -22.60 -26.53
CA ASP A 243 22.19 -22.92 -26.21
C ASP A 243 22.52 -22.73 -24.73
N GLY A 244 21.57 -22.27 -23.92
CA GLY A 244 21.70 -22.03 -22.49
C GLY A 244 22.18 -20.62 -22.10
N ASN A 245 22.60 -19.80 -23.06
CA ASN A 245 22.99 -18.42 -22.84
C ASN A 245 21.78 -17.53 -22.51
N TRP A 246 22.00 -16.48 -21.73
CA TRP A 246 20.99 -15.50 -21.39
C TRP A 246 21.20 -14.19 -22.12
N SER A 247 20.11 -13.50 -22.38
CA SER A 247 20.13 -12.09 -22.77
C SER A 247 19.02 -11.35 -22.07
N VAL A 248 19.22 -10.07 -21.81
CA VAL A 248 18.20 -9.15 -21.28
C VAL A 248 17.86 -8.16 -22.39
N PRO A 249 16.80 -8.38 -23.18
CA PRO A 249 16.19 -7.33 -23.99
C PRO A 249 15.70 -6.21 -23.06
N VAL A 250 15.99 -4.96 -23.43
CA VAL A 250 15.55 -3.78 -22.69
C VAL A 250 14.90 -2.83 -23.68
N GLU A 251 13.65 -2.49 -23.43
CA GLU A 251 12.91 -1.46 -24.17
C GLU A 251 12.73 -0.25 -23.26
N VAL A 252 13.05 0.94 -23.78
CA VAL A 252 12.95 2.19 -23.03
C VAL A 252 12.06 3.15 -23.79
N THR A 253 10.94 3.54 -23.18
CA THR A 253 10.04 4.55 -23.74
C THR A 253 10.41 5.91 -23.16
N LEU A 254 10.69 6.86 -24.06
CA LEU A 254 11.10 8.23 -23.77
C LEU A 254 9.97 9.20 -24.06
N GLY A 255 9.83 10.23 -23.24
CA GLY A 255 8.94 11.37 -23.47
C GLY A 255 9.73 12.66 -23.69
N ASN A 256 9.18 13.63 -24.42
CA ASN A 256 9.78 14.94 -24.62
C ASN A 256 8.72 16.05 -24.49
N ILE A 257 8.87 16.92 -23.49
CA ILE A 257 8.01 18.12 -23.30
C ILE A 257 8.65 19.41 -23.85
N ALA A 258 9.88 19.34 -24.42
CA ALA A 258 10.49 20.49 -25.04
C ALA A 258 9.77 20.89 -26.34
N THR A 259 10.07 22.08 -26.84
CA THR A 259 9.48 22.64 -28.06
C THR A 259 10.16 22.20 -29.37
N ASP A 260 11.30 21.52 -29.21
CA ASP A 260 12.14 21.02 -30.31
C ASP A 260 12.44 19.53 -30.16
N ALA A 261 12.76 18.87 -31.27
CA ALA A 261 13.22 17.49 -31.26
C ALA A 261 14.58 17.38 -30.58
N ARG A 262 14.76 16.33 -29.80
CA ARG A 262 15.98 16.07 -29.01
C ARG A 262 16.56 14.72 -29.38
N ARG A 263 17.90 14.68 -29.53
CA ARG A 263 18.64 13.44 -29.67
C ARG A 263 19.31 13.09 -28.36
N VAL A 264 19.10 11.86 -27.94
CA VAL A 264 19.63 11.34 -26.68
C VAL A 264 20.25 9.97 -26.88
N THR A 265 21.26 9.65 -26.08
CA THR A 265 21.81 8.31 -25.96
C THR A 265 21.14 7.62 -24.78
N VAL A 266 20.55 6.44 -25.01
CA VAL A 266 20.01 5.55 -24.00
C VAL A 266 21.05 4.49 -23.67
N GLU A 267 21.46 4.38 -22.42
CA GLU A 267 22.45 3.42 -21.92
C GLU A 267 21.77 2.45 -20.97
N ALA A 268 22.03 1.15 -21.10
CA ALA A 268 21.64 0.13 -20.12
C ALA A 268 22.89 -0.60 -19.61
N GLU A 269 22.97 -0.74 -18.28
CA GLU A 269 24.09 -1.39 -17.60
C GLU A 269 23.56 -2.37 -16.54
N LEU A 270 23.83 -3.67 -16.74
CA LEU A 270 23.47 -4.70 -15.77
C LEU A 270 24.63 -4.91 -14.80
N LEU A 271 24.32 -4.82 -13.51
CA LEU A 271 25.29 -5.06 -12.45
C LEU A 271 25.05 -6.43 -11.80
N GLY A 272 26.12 -7.07 -11.36
CA GLY A 272 26.04 -8.25 -10.50
C GLY A 272 25.52 -7.89 -9.10
N PRO A 273 25.13 -8.88 -8.28
CA PRO A 273 24.63 -8.65 -6.92
C PRO A 273 25.61 -7.93 -6.00
N GLN A 274 26.90 -7.90 -6.33
CA GLN A 274 27.95 -7.17 -5.61
C GLN A 274 28.33 -5.85 -6.29
N GLY A 275 27.60 -5.40 -7.30
CA GLY A 275 27.79 -4.12 -7.97
C GLY A 275 28.81 -4.12 -9.13
N ALA A 276 29.41 -5.25 -9.48
CA ALA A 276 30.29 -5.35 -10.65
C ALA A 276 29.48 -5.31 -11.96
N LYS A 277 29.93 -4.55 -12.96
CA LYS A 277 29.32 -4.53 -14.29
C LYS A 277 29.44 -5.90 -14.97
N LEU A 278 28.32 -6.44 -15.42
CA LEU A 278 28.25 -7.72 -16.15
C LEU A 278 28.09 -7.51 -17.66
N ALA A 279 27.23 -6.59 -18.04
CA ALA A 279 26.92 -6.31 -19.43
C ALA A 279 26.49 -4.85 -19.59
N GLY A 280 26.54 -4.33 -20.82
CA GLY A 280 26.02 -3.01 -21.14
C GLY A 280 25.77 -2.88 -22.63
N ASP A 281 24.87 -1.97 -22.99
CA ASP A 281 24.53 -1.63 -24.36
C ASP A 281 24.05 -0.17 -24.43
N SER A 282 24.05 0.43 -25.62
CA SER A 282 23.58 1.79 -25.84
C SER A 282 22.94 1.96 -27.21
N ALA A 283 21.96 2.87 -27.29
CA ALA A 283 21.25 3.19 -28.51
C ALA A 283 20.95 4.69 -28.58
N GLU A 284 20.97 5.26 -29.79
CA GLU A 284 20.51 6.63 -30.06
C GLU A 284 19.01 6.67 -30.27
N ALA A 285 18.36 7.71 -29.75
CA ALA A 285 16.96 7.99 -29.98
C ALA A 285 16.72 9.47 -30.28
N GLU A 286 15.82 9.77 -31.21
CA GLU A 286 15.32 11.12 -31.45
C GLU A 286 13.87 11.21 -31.01
N VAL A 287 13.59 12.12 -30.07
CA VAL A 287 12.27 12.28 -29.47
C VAL A 287 11.65 13.60 -29.93
N GLN A 288 10.58 13.53 -30.65
CA GLN A 288 9.85 14.70 -31.18
C GLN A 288 9.09 15.43 -30.04
N PRO A 289 8.83 16.75 -30.17
CA PRO A 289 8.07 17.53 -29.22
C PRO A 289 6.70 16.91 -28.90
N LEU A 290 6.38 16.78 -27.61
CA LEU A 290 5.11 16.21 -27.11
C LEU A 290 4.79 14.82 -27.67
N ARG A 291 5.84 14.04 -27.95
CA ARG A 291 5.73 12.64 -28.43
C ARG A 291 6.58 11.72 -27.58
N THR A 292 6.31 10.44 -27.73
CA THR A 292 7.16 9.38 -27.21
C THR A 292 7.99 8.74 -28.31
N ALA A 293 9.14 8.20 -27.94
CA ALA A 293 9.97 7.35 -28.78
C ALA A 293 10.45 6.14 -27.98
N ALA A 294 10.76 5.04 -28.67
CA ALA A 294 11.30 3.84 -28.04
C ALA A 294 12.75 3.62 -28.44
N ALA A 295 13.57 3.16 -27.51
CA ALA A 295 14.91 2.65 -27.74
C ALA A 295 14.98 1.19 -27.29
N SER A 296 15.64 0.34 -28.09
CA SER A 296 15.79 -1.09 -27.82
C SER A 296 17.26 -1.43 -27.64
N LEU A 297 17.58 -2.13 -26.55
CA LEU A 297 18.93 -2.56 -26.20
C LEU A 297 18.93 -4.06 -25.90
N ARG A 298 20.09 -4.69 -25.90
CA ARG A 298 20.22 -6.11 -25.61
C ARG A 298 21.51 -6.42 -24.87
N LEU A 299 21.42 -6.92 -23.64
CA LEU A 299 22.56 -7.25 -22.81
C LEU A 299 22.78 -8.76 -22.77
N PRO A 300 23.88 -9.29 -23.35
CA PRO A 300 24.22 -10.69 -23.20
C PRO A 300 24.74 -10.98 -21.78
N VAL A 301 24.34 -12.11 -21.19
CA VAL A 301 24.75 -12.50 -19.85
C VAL A 301 25.12 -13.99 -19.84
N ALA A 302 26.33 -14.26 -19.39
CA ALA A 302 26.80 -15.66 -19.24
C ALA A 302 26.50 -16.16 -17.81
N ASP A 303 25.87 -17.32 -17.72
CA ASP A 303 25.65 -18.12 -16.51
C ASP A 303 25.23 -17.32 -15.24
N PRO A 304 24.12 -16.57 -15.28
CA PRO A 304 23.65 -15.83 -14.10
C PRO A 304 23.11 -16.77 -13.01
N ARG A 305 23.26 -16.39 -11.75
CA ARG A 305 22.57 -17.06 -10.64
C ARG A 305 21.06 -16.85 -10.77
N LEU A 306 20.32 -17.97 -10.82
CA LEU A 306 18.87 -17.89 -11.05
C LEU A 306 18.12 -17.43 -9.81
N TRP A 307 17.06 -16.69 -10.03
CA TRP A 307 16.10 -16.34 -9.00
C TRP A 307 15.15 -17.50 -8.72
N SER A 308 14.92 -17.79 -7.44
CA SER A 308 13.91 -18.75 -6.99
C SER A 308 13.42 -18.40 -5.57
N PRO A 309 12.33 -19.01 -5.06
CA PRO A 309 11.87 -18.83 -3.69
C PRO A 309 12.94 -19.09 -2.61
N ASP A 310 13.88 -19.99 -2.88
CA ASP A 310 14.95 -20.35 -1.96
C ASP A 310 16.25 -19.56 -2.20
N SER A 311 16.40 -18.92 -3.36
CA SER A 311 17.55 -18.12 -3.76
C SER A 311 17.13 -16.90 -4.58
N PRO A 312 16.50 -15.89 -3.96
CA PRO A 312 15.92 -14.72 -4.66
C PRO A 312 17.03 -13.72 -5.07
N THR A 313 17.90 -14.13 -6.00
CA THR A 313 19.03 -13.32 -6.47
C THR A 313 18.53 -12.24 -7.42
N LEU A 314 18.84 -10.97 -7.08
CA LEU A 314 18.49 -9.78 -7.87
C LEU A 314 19.75 -9.11 -8.42
N TYR A 315 19.62 -8.58 -9.64
CA TYR A 315 20.63 -7.87 -10.39
C TYR A 315 20.13 -6.45 -10.69
N PRO A 316 20.80 -5.38 -10.25
CA PRO A 316 20.44 -4.03 -10.64
C PRO A 316 20.69 -3.78 -12.13
N LEU A 317 19.66 -3.36 -12.85
CA LEU A 317 19.75 -2.82 -14.21
C LEU A 317 19.65 -1.30 -14.13
N LEU A 318 20.71 -0.60 -14.46
CA LEU A 318 20.73 0.86 -14.55
C LEU A 318 20.42 1.28 -16.00
N VAL A 319 19.38 2.07 -16.16
CA VAL A 319 19.02 2.67 -17.46
C VAL A 319 19.20 4.18 -17.36
N ARG A 320 19.97 4.77 -18.26
CA ARG A 320 20.32 6.19 -18.28
C ARG A 320 20.00 6.82 -19.62
N ILE A 321 19.61 8.09 -19.57
CA ILE A 321 19.46 8.92 -20.77
C ILE A 321 20.46 10.05 -20.69
N ARG A 322 21.19 10.29 -21.79
CA ARG A 322 22.14 11.40 -21.90
C ARG A 322 21.88 12.26 -23.13
N GLU A 323 22.08 13.56 -22.99
CA GLU A 323 22.24 14.50 -24.11
C GLU A 323 23.71 14.96 -24.11
N GLY A 324 24.51 14.41 -25.03
CA GLY A 324 25.98 14.51 -24.94
C GLY A 324 26.50 13.93 -23.61
N GLU A 325 27.25 14.74 -22.85
CA GLU A 325 27.77 14.31 -21.54
C GLU A 325 26.77 14.51 -20.39
N THR A 326 25.65 15.19 -20.64
CA THR A 326 24.68 15.52 -19.59
C THR A 326 23.75 14.35 -19.30
N LEU A 327 23.74 13.85 -18.06
CA LEU A 327 22.75 12.88 -17.59
C LEU A 327 21.39 13.59 -17.39
N LEU A 328 20.40 13.14 -18.12
CA LEU A 328 19.03 13.67 -18.04
C LEU A 328 18.15 12.90 -17.06
N ASP A 329 18.19 11.56 -17.15
CA ASP A 329 17.35 10.69 -16.31
C ASP A 329 18.06 9.35 -16.05
N GLU A 330 17.70 8.70 -14.94
CA GLU A 330 18.23 7.38 -14.55
C GLU A 330 17.15 6.55 -13.86
N ARG A 331 17.11 5.25 -14.20
CA ARG A 331 16.26 4.25 -13.52
C ARG A 331 17.10 3.07 -13.08
N CYS A 332 16.73 2.50 -11.93
CA CYS A 332 17.30 1.24 -11.43
C CYS A 332 16.19 0.19 -11.35
N ILE A 333 16.28 -0.85 -12.16
CA ILE A 333 15.28 -1.91 -12.24
C ILE A 333 15.88 -3.20 -11.65
N PRO A 334 15.22 -3.89 -10.69
CA PRO A 334 15.66 -5.19 -10.22
C PRO A 334 15.37 -6.27 -11.27
N VAL A 335 16.37 -7.00 -11.67
CA VAL A 335 16.27 -8.11 -12.63
C VAL A 335 16.51 -9.42 -11.91
N GLY A 336 15.65 -10.42 -12.14
CA GLY A 336 15.86 -11.80 -11.71
C GLY A 336 15.83 -12.74 -12.91
N PHE A 337 16.86 -13.58 -13.02
CA PHE A 337 16.94 -14.58 -14.07
C PHE A 337 16.19 -15.84 -13.67
N ARG A 338 15.11 -16.17 -14.37
CA ARG A 338 14.32 -17.37 -14.14
C ARG A 338 13.59 -17.79 -15.40
N THR A 339 13.23 -19.07 -15.44
CA THR A 339 12.30 -19.63 -16.44
C THR A 339 11.19 -20.36 -15.72
N PHE A 340 9.98 -20.30 -16.24
CA PHE A 340 8.88 -21.12 -15.74
C PHE A 340 8.05 -21.67 -16.87
N THR A 341 7.55 -22.87 -16.65
CA THR A 341 6.66 -23.57 -17.56
C THR A 341 5.54 -24.25 -16.79
N PHE A 342 4.39 -24.33 -17.43
CA PHE A 342 3.27 -25.12 -16.96
C PHE A 342 3.08 -26.30 -17.93
N ASP A 343 3.17 -27.49 -17.41
CA ASP A 343 2.95 -28.71 -18.15
C ASP A 343 1.66 -29.38 -17.66
N SER A 344 0.82 -29.79 -18.59
CA SER A 344 -0.49 -30.34 -18.28
C SER A 344 -0.46 -31.67 -17.54
N ARG A 345 0.67 -32.39 -17.50
CA ARG A 345 0.84 -33.69 -16.83
C ARG A 345 1.64 -33.62 -15.55
N THR A 346 2.60 -32.68 -15.50
CA THR A 346 3.58 -32.61 -14.41
C THR A 346 3.51 -31.31 -13.60
N GLY A 347 2.60 -30.42 -13.98
CA GLY A 347 2.32 -29.17 -13.25
C GLY A 347 3.33 -28.06 -13.53
N PHE A 348 3.73 -27.33 -12.50
CA PHE A 348 4.60 -26.17 -12.61
C PHE A 348 6.08 -26.51 -12.44
N HIS A 349 6.92 -25.89 -13.29
CA HIS A 349 8.38 -25.99 -13.22
C HIS A 349 8.99 -24.60 -13.17
N LEU A 350 9.89 -24.40 -12.23
CA LEU A 350 10.72 -23.21 -12.11
C LEU A 350 12.18 -23.58 -12.41
N ASN A 351 12.81 -22.88 -13.34
CA ASN A 351 14.20 -23.12 -13.76
C ASN A 351 14.42 -24.59 -14.22
N GLY A 352 13.43 -25.17 -14.85
CA GLY A 352 13.43 -26.55 -15.30
C GLY A 352 13.25 -27.61 -14.21
N GLN A 353 13.03 -27.22 -12.95
CA GLN A 353 12.78 -28.12 -11.83
C GLN A 353 11.30 -28.13 -11.44
N PRO A 354 10.70 -29.28 -11.16
CA PRO A 354 9.34 -29.35 -10.66
C PRO A 354 9.21 -28.58 -9.34
N LEU A 355 8.20 -27.73 -9.24
CA LEU A 355 7.89 -27.00 -8.02
C LEU A 355 6.37 -26.95 -7.79
N LYS A 356 5.91 -27.52 -6.69
CA LYS A 356 4.50 -27.42 -6.31
C LYS A 356 4.25 -26.03 -5.72
N ILE A 357 3.28 -25.28 -6.27
CA ILE A 357 2.86 -23.99 -5.73
C ILE A 357 2.19 -24.24 -4.37
N LYS A 358 2.74 -23.61 -3.34
CA LYS A 358 2.29 -23.63 -1.94
C LYS A 358 1.90 -22.20 -1.58
N GLY A 359 0.77 -21.75 -2.10
CA GLY A 359 0.36 -20.35 -2.09
C GLY A 359 -0.72 -20.03 -1.07
N THR A 360 -0.92 -18.74 -0.85
CA THR A 360 -2.04 -18.19 -0.08
C THR A 360 -2.66 -17.00 -0.81
N CYS A 361 -3.99 -16.89 -0.78
CA CYS A 361 -4.72 -15.67 -1.14
C CYS A 361 -4.65 -14.67 0.00
N ASN A 362 -4.54 -13.38 -0.30
CA ASN A 362 -4.45 -12.34 0.73
C ASN A 362 -5.11 -11.05 0.31
N HIS A 363 -5.95 -10.50 1.18
CA HIS A 363 -6.45 -9.13 1.05
C HIS A 363 -5.40 -8.10 1.53
N GLN A 364 -5.62 -6.85 1.14
CA GLN A 364 -4.69 -5.74 1.40
C GLN A 364 -5.04 -4.93 2.66
N ASP A 365 -5.51 -5.62 3.71
CA ASP A 365 -5.81 -4.99 4.99
C ASP A 365 -5.09 -5.66 6.15
N HIS A 366 -5.01 -4.96 7.28
CA HIS A 366 -4.41 -5.46 8.50
C HIS A 366 -5.06 -4.78 9.72
N ALA A 367 -5.21 -5.53 10.83
CA ALA A 367 -5.75 -4.98 12.06
C ALA A 367 -5.05 -3.67 12.45
N GLY A 368 -5.82 -2.67 12.84
CA GLY A 368 -5.31 -1.39 13.34
C GLY A 368 -4.97 -0.36 12.26
N VAL A 369 -4.69 -0.77 11.04
CA VAL A 369 -4.31 0.15 9.96
C VAL A 369 -5.23 0.08 8.73
N GLY A 370 -6.11 -0.91 8.66
CA GLY A 370 -6.95 -1.12 7.49
C GLY A 370 -6.11 -1.36 6.25
N THR A 371 -6.42 -0.67 5.16
CA THR A 371 -5.67 -0.73 3.89
C THR A 371 -4.44 0.20 3.87
N ALA A 372 -4.31 1.12 4.82
CA ALA A 372 -3.16 2.03 4.94
C ALA A 372 -1.95 1.34 5.61
N ILE A 373 -1.48 0.26 5.01
CA ILE A 373 -0.40 -0.58 5.57
C ILE A 373 0.96 0.06 5.31
N PRO A 374 1.80 0.30 6.36
CA PRO A 374 3.17 0.77 6.19
C PRO A 374 4.06 -0.22 5.41
N ASP A 375 5.06 0.29 4.69
CA ASP A 375 5.99 -0.50 3.86
C ASP A 375 6.63 -1.67 4.62
N THR A 376 7.13 -1.39 5.81
CA THR A 376 7.79 -2.39 6.66
C THR A 376 6.83 -3.44 7.21
N LEU A 377 5.54 -3.14 7.28
CA LEU A 377 4.51 -4.12 7.65
C LEU A 377 4.18 -5.05 6.47
N TRP A 378 4.28 -4.58 5.21
CA TRP A 378 4.22 -5.43 4.03
C TRP A 378 5.37 -6.45 4.02
N ASP A 379 6.60 -6.00 4.28
CA ASP A 379 7.76 -6.89 4.41
C ASP A 379 7.55 -7.93 5.53
N TRP A 380 7.03 -7.50 6.69
CA TRP A 380 6.70 -8.39 7.78
C TRP A 380 5.65 -9.45 7.37
N ARG A 381 4.59 -9.07 6.66
CA ARG A 381 3.56 -10.01 6.18
C ARG A 381 4.15 -11.06 5.25
N VAL A 382 5.00 -10.66 4.30
CA VAL A 382 5.71 -11.57 3.39
C VAL A 382 6.59 -12.55 4.18
N ARG A 383 7.34 -12.08 5.17
CA ARG A 383 8.14 -12.96 6.04
C ARG A 383 7.28 -13.93 6.86
N ARG A 384 6.08 -13.52 7.28
CA ARG A 384 5.14 -14.45 7.94
C ARG A 384 4.71 -15.58 7.01
N LEU A 385 4.40 -15.28 5.74
CA LEU A 385 4.07 -16.30 4.74
C LEU A 385 5.27 -17.21 4.44
N LYS A 386 6.48 -16.68 4.34
CA LYS A 386 7.70 -17.49 4.22
C LYS A 386 7.89 -18.43 5.41
N ALA A 387 7.68 -17.95 6.63
CA ALA A 387 7.79 -18.77 7.85
C ALA A 387 6.74 -19.89 7.91
N LEU A 388 5.59 -19.71 7.26
CA LEU A 388 4.57 -20.73 7.03
C LEU A 388 5.06 -21.87 6.11
N GLY A 389 6.09 -21.63 5.29
CA GLY A 389 6.54 -22.53 4.22
C GLY A 389 5.90 -22.21 2.86
N SER A 390 5.21 -21.09 2.74
CA SER A 390 4.66 -20.64 1.46
C SER A 390 5.77 -20.23 0.48
N ASN A 391 5.58 -20.55 -0.79
CA ASN A 391 6.44 -20.12 -1.89
C ASN A 391 5.73 -19.20 -2.90
N ALA A 392 4.43 -18.95 -2.69
CA ALA A 392 3.63 -18.11 -3.57
C ALA A 392 2.55 -17.32 -2.81
N ILE A 393 2.12 -16.20 -3.42
CA ILE A 393 1.00 -15.37 -2.97
C ILE A 393 0.11 -15.03 -4.16
N ARG A 394 -1.20 -15.02 -3.96
CA ARG A 394 -2.17 -14.41 -4.85
C ARG A 394 -2.76 -13.19 -4.18
N MET A 395 -2.72 -12.05 -4.85
CA MET A 395 -3.40 -10.84 -4.36
C MET A 395 -4.86 -10.92 -4.73
N SER A 396 -5.70 -11.03 -3.74
CA SER A 396 -7.14 -11.20 -3.88
C SER A 396 -7.84 -9.87 -3.57
N HIS A 397 -8.59 -9.29 -4.50
CA HIS A 397 -8.63 -9.62 -5.92
C HIS A 397 -8.34 -8.33 -6.68
N ASN A 398 -7.09 -7.87 -6.66
CA ASN A 398 -6.70 -6.54 -7.16
C ASN A 398 -5.18 -6.39 -7.31
N ALA A 399 -4.77 -5.34 -8.01
CA ALA A 399 -3.38 -4.95 -8.13
C ALA A 399 -2.72 -4.70 -6.75
N PRO A 400 -1.62 -5.40 -6.43
CA PRO A 400 -0.92 -5.21 -5.15
C PRO A 400 -0.18 -3.87 -5.09
N PRO A 401 0.17 -3.38 -3.88
CA PRO A 401 1.11 -2.28 -3.74
C PRO A 401 2.53 -2.70 -4.16
N THR A 402 3.32 -1.74 -4.64
CA THR A 402 4.70 -1.99 -5.09
C THR A 402 5.59 -2.49 -3.96
N GLU A 403 5.37 -2.04 -2.74
CA GLU A 403 6.11 -2.42 -1.52
C GLU A 403 5.96 -3.91 -1.19
N LEU A 404 4.78 -4.48 -1.42
CA LEU A 404 4.57 -5.93 -1.31
C LEU A 404 5.35 -6.70 -2.37
N LEU A 405 5.33 -6.23 -3.64
CA LEU A 405 6.09 -6.85 -4.72
C LEU A 405 7.60 -6.79 -4.47
N ASP A 406 8.10 -5.66 -3.97
CA ASP A 406 9.50 -5.51 -3.54
C ASP A 406 9.88 -6.53 -2.47
N ALA A 407 9.00 -6.75 -1.49
CA ALA A 407 9.21 -7.78 -0.48
C ALA A 407 9.16 -9.19 -1.08
N CYS A 408 8.25 -9.48 -2.01
CA CYS A 408 8.19 -10.76 -2.71
C CYS A 408 9.45 -11.03 -3.56
N ASP A 409 9.94 -10.03 -4.28
CA ASP A 409 11.17 -10.12 -5.07
C ASP A 409 12.39 -10.45 -4.19
N ARG A 410 12.50 -9.81 -3.01
CA ARG A 410 13.62 -9.97 -2.07
C ARG A 410 13.55 -11.26 -1.26
N HIS A 411 12.37 -11.66 -0.81
CA HIS A 411 12.20 -12.83 0.06
C HIS A 411 11.89 -14.12 -0.71
N GLY A 412 11.66 -14.03 -2.01
CA GLY A 412 11.36 -15.17 -2.85
C GLY A 412 9.95 -15.72 -2.65
N LEU A 413 8.92 -14.90 -2.94
CA LEU A 413 7.56 -15.37 -3.14
C LEU A 413 7.15 -15.18 -4.59
N LEU A 414 6.65 -16.23 -5.24
CA LEU A 414 5.99 -16.14 -6.53
C LEU A 414 4.67 -15.38 -6.39
N VAL A 415 4.36 -14.49 -7.32
CA VAL A 415 3.15 -13.67 -7.27
C VAL A 415 2.24 -13.98 -8.46
N MET A 416 1.04 -14.47 -8.17
CA MET A 416 -0.08 -14.45 -9.11
C MET A 416 -0.71 -13.06 -9.00
N ASN A 417 -0.41 -12.21 -9.96
CA ASN A 417 -0.84 -10.81 -9.97
C ASN A 417 -2.21 -10.68 -10.65
N GLU A 418 -3.17 -10.08 -9.94
CA GLU A 418 -4.57 -10.13 -10.36
C GLU A 418 -5.14 -8.76 -10.69
N ASN A 419 -5.83 -8.68 -11.82
CA ASN A 419 -6.63 -7.53 -12.22
C ASN A 419 -8.01 -7.60 -11.57
N ARG A 420 -8.52 -6.46 -11.07
CA ARG A 420 -9.83 -6.44 -10.41
C ARG A 420 -10.97 -6.64 -11.39
N GLN A 421 -10.95 -5.98 -12.51
CA GLN A 421 -12.14 -5.78 -13.33
C GLN A 421 -12.21 -6.73 -14.54
N PHE A 422 -13.34 -7.38 -14.70
CA PHE A 422 -13.69 -8.23 -15.83
C PHE A 422 -14.43 -7.44 -16.90
N ASN A 423 -13.71 -6.61 -17.63
CA ASN A 423 -14.32 -5.74 -18.63
C ASN A 423 -13.30 -5.31 -19.71
N PRO A 424 -13.54 -5.58 -21.00
CA PRO A 424 -12.65 -5.17 -22.09
C PRO A 424 -12.96 -3.79 -22.68
N SER A 425 -13.75 -2.94 -22.00
CA SER A 425 -13.95 -1.56 -22.48
C SER A 425 -12.70 -0.70 -22.24
N PRO A 426 -12.53 0.42 -22.92
CA PRO A 426 -11.27 1.17 -22.93
C PRO A 426 -10.74 1.54 -21.54
N ASP A 427 -11.59 2.06 -20.65
CA ASP A 427 -11.16 2.50 -19.34
C ASP A 427 -10.66 1.34 -18.46
N TYR A 428 -11.32 0.17 -18.56
CA TYR A 428 -10.92 -1.02 -17.83
C TYR A 428 -9.68 -1.68 -18.42
N MET A 429 -9.56 -1.64 -19.76
CA MET A 429 -8.36 -2.11 -20.44
C MET A 429 -7.14 -1.25 -20.10
N ALA A 430 -7.31 0.06 -19.95
CA ALA A 430 -6.24 0.95 -19.52
C ALA A 430 -5.71 0.58 -18.13
N GLN A 431 -6.59 0.14 -17.19
CA GLN A 431 -6.17 -0.35 -15.87
C GLN A 431 -5.40 -1.67 -15.97
N LEU A 432 -5.84 -2.61 -16.80
CA LEU A 432 -5.11 -3.86 -17.06
C LEU A 432 -3.75 -3.59 -17.70
N GLU A 433 -3.68 -2.68 -18.68
CA GLU A 433 -2.41 -2.26 -19.29
C GLU A 433 -1.47 -1.62 -18.27
N TRP A 434 -1.99 -0.73 -17.42
CA TRP A 434 -1.23 -0.12 -16.33
C TRP A 434 -0.65 -1.20 -15.40
N LEU A 435 -1.47 -2.16 -14.94
CA LEU A 435 -1.02 -3.25 -14.06
C LEU A 435 0.15 -4.02 -14.67
N VAL A 436 0.00 -4.42 -15.94
CA VAL A 436 1.04 -5.20 -16.63
C VAL A 436 2.31 -4.35 -16.84
N ARG A 437 2.19 -3.11 -17.30
CA ARG A 437 3.36 -2.22 -17.52
C ARG A 437 4.13 -1.97 -16.23
N ARG A 438 3.44 -1.69 -15.13
CA ARG A 438 4.04 -1.45 -13.81
C ARG A 438 4.82 -2.67 -13.31
N ASP A 439 4.26 -3.87 -13.47
CA ASP A 439 4.74 -5.06 -12.74
C ASP A 439 5.48 -6.09 -13.61
N ARG A 440 5.53 -5.93 -14.94
CA ARG A 440 6.16 -6.89 -15.86
C ARG A 440 7.67 -7.07 -15.67
N ASN A 441 8.34 -6.13 -14.99
CA ASN A 441 9.77 -6.27 -14.64
C ASN A 441 10.00 -7.10 -13.37
N ARG A 442 8.96 -7.42 -12.59
CA ARG A 442 9.08 -8.11 -11.31
C ARG A 442 9.44 -9.58 -11.48
N PRO A 443 10.60 -10.06 -10.97
CA PRO A 443 10.94 -11.48 -11.07
C PRO A 443 9.98 -12.39 -10.30
N SER A 444 9.36 -11.93 -9.23
CA SER A 444 8.37 -12.67 -8.46
C SER A 444 7.06 -12.90 -9.20
N VAL A 445 6.63 -11.97 -10.06
CA VAL A 445 5.41 -12.14 -10.84
C VAL A 445 5.62 -13.26 -11.87
N PHE A 446 4.82 -14.33 -11.78
CA PHE A 446 4.97 -15.51 -12.64
C PHE A 446 3.72 -15.83 -13.48
N MET A 447 2.59 -15.16 -13.18
CA MET A 447 1.31 -15.37 -13.84
C MET A 447 0.43 -14.11 -13.72
N TRP A 448 -0.33 -13.81 -14.77
CA TRP A 448 -1.34 -12.74 -14.80
C TRP A 448 -2.72 -13.35 -14.68
N SER A 449 -3.47 -12.98 -13.64
CA SER A 449 -4.88 -13.34 -13.46
C SER A 449 -5.76 -12.18 -13.92
N VAL A 450 -6.69 -12.45 -14.82
CA VAL A 450 -7.48 -11.38 -15.46
C VAL A 450 -8.81 -11.12 -14.77
N PHE A 451 -9.29 -12.04 -13.90
CA PHE A 451 -10.48 -11.83 -13.06
C PHE A 451 -10.61 -12.89 -11.95
N ASN A 452 -11.59 -12.69 -11.04
CA ASN A 452 -12.06 -13.65 -10.06
C ASN A 452 -13.57 -13.86 -10.15
N GLU A 453 -14.02 -15.14 -10.35
CA GLU A 453 -15.38 -15.66 -10.14
C GLU A 453 -16.51 -14.88 -10.84
N GLU A 454 -16.35 -14.57 -12.10
CA GLU A 454 -17.32 -13.77 -12.84
C GLU A 454 -18.51 -14.59 -13.37
N PRO A 455 -19.74 -14.09 -13.27
CA PRO A 455 -20.93 -14.85 -13.68
C PRO A 455 -20.92 -15.30 -15.15
N MET A 456 -20.23 -14.57 -16.04
CA MET A 456 -20.17 -14.90 -17.47
C MET A 456 -19.04 -15.87 -17.84
N GLN A 457 -18.27 -16.37 -16.88
CA GLN A 457 -17.09 -17.22 -17.14
C GLN A 457 -17.38 -18.49 -17.92
N GLY A 458 -18.62 -19.04 -17.81
CA GLY A 458 -19.08 -20.20 -18.57
C GLY A 458 -19.79 -19.88 -19.87
N SER A 459 -19.66 -18.67 -20.44
CA SER A 459 -20.41 -18.22 -21.61
C SER A 459 -19.52 -17.81 -22.78
N PRO A 460 -20.03 -17.81 -24.03
CA PRO A 460 -19.32 -17.27 -25.20
C PRO A 460 -18.94 -15.80 -25.04
N GLN A 461 -19.74 -15.01 -24.33
CA GLN A 461 -19.42 -13.60 -24.03
C GLN A 461 -18.20 -13.49 -23.13
N GLY A 462 -18.16 -14.27 -22.04
CA GLY A 462 -17.01 -14.31 -21.15
C GLY A 462 -15.73 -14.78 -21.85
N TYR A 463 -15.85 -15.80 -22.70
CA TYR A 463 -14.73 -16.22 -23.55
C TYR A 463 -14.18 -15.07 -24.41
N GLU A 464 -15.04 -14.32 -25.11
CA GLU A 464 -14.62 -13.22 -25.98
C GLU A 464 -14.03 -12.05 -25.17
N MET A 465 -14.56 -11.76 -24.00
CA MET A 465 -14.03 -10.73 -23.10
C MET A 465 -12.61 -11.11 -22.64
N VAL A 466 -12.40 -12.31 -22.14
CA VAL A 466 -11.08 -12.76 -21.67
C VAL A 466 -10.10 -12.91 -22.82
N ARG A 467 -10.53 -13.37 -23.97
CA ARG A 467 -9.68 -13.44 -25.18
C ARG A 467 -9.05 -12.09 -25.51
N ARG A 468 -9.82 -10.98 -25.39
CA ARG A 468 -9.32 -9.60 -25.59
C ARG A 468 -8.38 -9.18 -24.47
N MET A 469 -8.77 -9.41 -23.23
CA MET A 469 -7.94 -9.09 -22.07
C MET A 469 -6.61 -9.83 -22.11
N ALA A 470 -6.63 -11.14 -22.40
CA ALA A 470 -5.43 -11.97 -22.55
C ALA A 470 -4.53 -11.50 -23.70
N ALA A 471 -5.13 -11.10 -24.83
CA ALA A 471 -4.37 -10.55 -25.96
C ALA A 471 -3.65 -9.26 -25.60
N THR A 472 -4.27 -8.38 -24.80
CA THR A 472 -3.65 -7.15 -24.31
C THR A 472 -2.49 -7.46 -23.37
N VAL A 473 -2.68 -8.39 -22.41
CA VAL A 473 -1.59 -8.82 -21.54
C VAL A 473 -0.42 -9.35 -22.37
N LYS A 474 -0.68 -10.25 -23.33
CA LYS A 474 0.35 -10.85 -24.19
C LYS A 474 1.07 -9.86 -25.11
N ALA A 475 0.41 -8.79 -25.51
CA ALA A 475 1.05 -7.71 -26.27
C ALA A 475 2.05 -6.89 -25.43
N LEU A 476 1.89 -6.88 -24.11
CA LEU A 476 2.73 -6.15 -23.15
C LEU A 476 3.78 -7.04 -22.49
N ASP A 477 3.45 -8.30 -22.29
CA ASP A 477 4.30 -9.33 -21.65
C ASP A 477 3.91 -10.73 -22.16
N ASP A 478 4.67 -11.26 -23.08
CA ASP A 478 4.49 -12.60 -23.64
C ASP A 478 5.28 -13.68 -22.85
N SER A 479 6.04 -13.27 -21.84
CA SER A 479 6.90 -14.16 -21.05
C SER A 479 6.14 -14.96 -19.98
N ARG A 480 5.00 -14.46 -19.53
CA ARG A 480 4.19 -15.05 -18.48
C ARG A 480 2.86 -15.55 -18.99
N PRO A 481 2.34 -16.67 -18.43
CA PRO A 481 1.01 -17.16 -18.77
C PRO A 481 -0.09 -16.25 -18.20
N VAL A 482 -1.22 -16.27 -18.89
CA VAL A 482 -2.48 -15.66 -18.43
C VAL A 482 -3.37 -16.74 -17.82
N THR A 483 -3.99 -16.44 -16.69
CA THR A 483 -4.98 -17.28 -16.02
C THR A 483 -6.26 -16.49 -15.72
N ALA A 484 -7.27 -17.20 -15.28
CA ALA A 484 -8.51 -16.70 -14.73
C ALA A 484 -8.97 -17.60 -13.59
N ALA A 485 -9.42 -17.02 -12.49
CA ALA A 485 -9.85 -17.74 -11.30
C ALA A 485 -11.35 -18.11 -11.42
N MET A 486 -11.62 -19.34 -11.86
CA MET A 486 -12.97 -19.82 -12.20
C MET A 486 -13.55 -20.70 -11.11
N ASN A 487 -14.77 -20.43 -10.68
CA ASN A 487 -15.53 -21.29 -9.76
C ASN A 487 -16.62 -22.14 -10.45
N ASP A 488 -16.91 -21.89 -11.73
CA ASP A 488 -17.90 -22.65 -12.51
C ASP A 488 -17.67 -22.52 -14.03
N GLY A 489 -18.43 -23.25 -14.82
CA GLY A 489 -18.54 -23.08 -16.27
C GLY A 489 -17.41 -23.69 -17.11
N MET A 490 -16.44 -24.40 -16.52
CA MET A 490 -15.25 -24.93 -17.21
C MET A 490 -15.58 -25.98 -18.30
N PHE A 491 -16.77 -26.58 -18.27
CA PHE A 491 -17.20 -27.61 -19.20
C PHE A 491 -18.23 -27.13 -20.24
N THR A 492 -18.64 -25.90 -20.21
CA THR A 492 -19.55 -25.37 -21.23
C THR A 492 -18.87 -25.30 -22.60
N PRO A 493 -19.60 -25.37 -23.73
CA PRO A 493 -18.99 -25.45 -25.06
C PRO A 493 -18.07 -24.30 -25.42
N SER A 494 -18.34 -23.10 -24.86
CA SER A 494 -17.52 -21.88 -25.04
C SER A 494 -17.39 -21.19 -23.69
N ASN A 495 -16.20 -21.13 -23.14
CA ASN A 495 -15.97 -20.59 -21.80
C ASN A 495 -14.56 -20.02 -21.65
N VAL A 496 -14.32 -19.33 -20.54
CA VAL A 496 -13.07 -18.64 -20.27
C VAL A 496 -11.85 -19.56 -20.20
N SER A 497 -12.01 -20.83 -19.78
CA SER A 497 -10.85 -21.74 -19.68
C SER A 497 -10.15 -21.99 -21.02
N GLN A 498 -10.85 -21.76 -22.13
CA GLN A 498 -10.30 -21.87 -23.49
C GLN A 498 -9.48 -20.64 -23.90
N ALA A 499 -9.72 -19.48 -23.28
CA ALA A 499 -9.09 -18.20 -23.62
C ALA A 499 -7.82 -17.90 -22.80
N VAL A 500 -7.50 -18.71 -21.79
CA VAL A 500 -6.33 -18.53 -20.92
C VAL A 500 -5.28 -19.61 -21.15
N ASP A 501 -4.04 -19.39 -20.74
CA ASP A 501 -2.95 -20.37 -20.87
C ASP A 501 -3.04 -21.47 -19.80
N VAL A 502 -3.31 -21.08 -18.55
CA VAL A 502 -3.46 -21.96 -17.38
C VAL A 502 -4.83 -21.73 -16.77
N VAL A 503 -5.56 -22.80 -16.50
CA VAL A 503 -6.88 -22.67 -15.88
C VAL A 503 -6.74 -22.59 -14.36
N GLY A 504 -7.26 -21.52 -13.76
CA GLY A 504 -7.38 -21.39 -12.31
C GLY A 504 -8.72 -21.95 -11.84
N PHE A 505 -8.67 -22.85 -10.90
CA PHE A 505 -9.85 -23.42 -10.24
C PHE A 505 -10.01 -22.76 -8.86
N ASN A 506 -11.14 -22.07 -8.64
CA ASN A 506 -11.55 -21.73 -7.30
C ASN A 506 -12.35 -22.90 -6.76
N TYR A 507 -11.80 -23.57 -5.74
CA TYR A 507 -12.40 -24.75 -5.10
C TYR A 507 -12.56 -25.92 -6.10
N GLN A 508 -13.77 -26.40 -6.36
CA GLN A 508 -14.12 -27.40 -7.37
C GLN A 508 -13.20 -28.65 -7.41
N ILE A 509 -12.65 -29.07 -6.26
CA ILE A 509 -11.74 -30.22 -6.14
C ILE A 509 -12.24 -31.47 -6.91
N PRO A 510 -13.55 -31.83 -6.88
CA PRO A 510 -14.05 -33.01 -7.63
C PRO A 510 -13.97 -32.89 -9.15
N GLN A 511 -13.68 -31.68 -9.67
CA GLN A 511 -13.60 -31.44 -11.11
C GLN A 511 -12.17 -31.57 -11.66
N TYR A 512 -11.12 -31.57 -10.84
CA TYR A 512 -9.72 -31.60 -11.30
C TYR A 512 -9.44 -32.78 -12.23
N ASP A 513 -9.76 -34.01 -11.78
CA ASP A 513 -9.53 -35.24 -12.58
C ASP A 513 -10.40 -35.25 -13.84
N LYS A 514 -11.64 -34.84 -13.76
CA LYS A 514 -12.58 -34.77 -14.88
C LYS A 514 -12.11 -33.75 -15.93
N TYR A 515 -11.63 -32.58 -15.49
CA TYR A 515 -11.16 -31.53 -16.40
C TYR A 515 -9.88 -32.00 -17.11
N HIS A 516 -8.93 -32.54 -16.37
CA HIS A 516 -7.69 -33.09 -16.94
C HIS A 516 -7.97 -34.22 -17.94
N ALA A 517 -8.93 -35.10 -17.67
CA ALA A 517 -9.33 -36.15 -18.60
C ALA A 517 -10.00 -35.60 -19.87
N ALA A 518 -10.81 -34.54 -19.74
CA ALA A 518 -11.51 -33.91 -20.87
C ALA A 518 -10.59 -33.03 -21.71
N PHE A 519 -9.60 -32.37 -21.10
CA PHE A 519 -8.68 -31.41 -21.70
C PHE A 519 -7.23 -31.72 -21.33
N PRO A 520 -6.65 -32.86 -21.80
CA PRO A 520 -5.37 -33.38 -21.32
C PRO A 520 -4.16 -32.50 -21.63
N ASP A 521 -4.28 -31.58 -22.58
CA ASP A 521 -3.21 -30.67 -22.97
C ASP A 521 -3.31 -29.30 -22.24
N LYS A 522 -4.35 -29.11 -21.40
CA LYS A 522 -4.57 -27.84 -20.72
C LYS A 522 -3.98 -27.87 -19.30
N PRO A 523 -2.97 -27.05 -18.97
CA PRO A 523 -2.46 -26.94 -17.62
C PRO A 523 -3.52 -26.32 -16.66
N LEU A 524 -3.49 -26.74 -15.41
CA LEU A 524 -4.37 -26.21 -14.39
C LEU A 524 -3.67 -25.98 -13.04
N THR A 525 -4.18 -25.04 -12.28
CA THR A 525 -3.81 -24.77 -10.88
C THR A 525 -5.07 -24.53 -10.05
N SER A 526 -5.00 -24.72 -8.74
CA SER A 526 -6.01 -24.18 -7.85
C SER A 526 -5.72 -22.70 -7.60
N SER A 527 -6.57 -21.78 -8.09
CA SER A 527 -6.44 -20.35 -7.83
C SER A 527 -6.98 -19.97 -6.45
N GLU A 528 -7.96 -20.74 -5.95
CA GLU A 528 -8.40 -20.74 -4.56
C GLU A 528 -8.73 -22.16 -4.11
N ASP A 529 -8.36 -22.47 -2.88
CA ASP A 529 -8.77 -23.71 -2.23
C ASP A 529 -9.07 -23.48 -0.76
N THR A 530 -9.52 -24.52 -0.06
CA THR A 530 -9.76 -24.54 1.38
C THR A 530 -11.04 -23.79 1.77
N SER A 531 -11.00 -22.56 2.28
CA SER A 531 -12.10 -21.86 2.99
C SER A 531 -12.55 -22.59 4.26
N ALA A 532 -11.59 -23.10 5.05
CA ALA A 532 -11.83 -23.70 6.36
C ALA A 532 -12.06 -22.60 7.41
N PHE A 533 -12.96 -22.86 8.35
CA PHE A 533 -13.30 -21.93 9.42
C PHE A 533 -12.50 -22.19 10.68
N SER A 534 -11.92 -21.15 11.27
CA SER A 534 -11.28 -21.27 12.59
C SER A 534 -11.19 -19.94 13.34
N THR A 535 -11.38 -20.00 14.65
CA THR A 535 -11.12 -18.89 15.59
C THR A 535 -9.85 -19.21 16.38
N ARG A 536 -8.87 -18.30 16.40
CA ARG A 536 -7.59 -18.54 17.06
C ARG A 536 -7.76 -18.88 18.54
N GLY A 537 -7.21 -20.02 18.99
CA GLY A 537 -7.18 -20.44 20.39
C GLY A 537 -8.49 -20.99 20.95
N GLU A 538 -9.54 -21.14 20.13
CA GLU A 538 -10.80 -21.74 20.49
C GLU A 538 -10.85 -23.23 20.05
N TRP A 539 -11.25 -24.12 20.94
CA TRP A 539 -11.12 -25.57 20.74
C TRP A 539 -12.44 -26.32 20.69
N ALA A 540 -13.52 -25.56 20.58
CA ALA A 540 -14.87 -26.05 20.36
C ALA A 540 -15.68 -24.96 19.64
N THR A 541 -16.51 -25.38 18.69
CA THR A 541 -17.47 -24.48 18.03
C THR A 541 -18.56 -24.06 19.03
N ASP A 542 -18.81 -22.74 19.11
CA ASP A 542 -19.92 -22.13 19.85
C ASP A 542 -20.61 -21.09 18.96
N LYS A 543 -21.65 -21.54 18.25
CA LYS A 543 -22.38 -20.69 17.31
C LYS A 543 -23.13 -19.54 17.99
N THR A 544 -23.37 -19.64 19.28
CA THR A 544 -24.08 -18.56 20.03
C THR A 544 -23.14 -17.38 20.31
N ARG A 545 -21.83 -17.62 20.29
CA ARG A 545 -20.78 -16.63 20.47
C ARG A 545 -20.04 -16.30 19.17
N ASN A 546 -20.50 -16.79 18.03
CA ASN A 546 -19.81 -16.69 16.75
C ASN A 546 -18.35 -17.18 16.83
N ILE A 547 -18.15 -18.38 17.36
CA ILE A 547 -16.85 -19.01 17.51
C ILE A 547 -16.82 -20.33 16.71
N MET A 548 -15.77 -20.52 15.93
CA MET A 548 -15.44 -21.77 15.25
C MET A 548 -14.26 -22.45 15.94
N THR A 549 -14.28 -23.77 16.01
CA THR A 549 -13.14 -24.53 16.53
C THR A 549 -11.87 -24.24 15.75
N SER A 550 -10.73 -24.19 16.42
CA SER A 550 -9.40 -24.11 15.76
C SER A 550 -8.98 -25.41 15.06
N TYR A 551 -9.62 -26.53 15.36
CA TYR A 551 -9.35 -27.78 14.64
C TYR A 551 -9.80 -27.67 13.17
N ASP A 552 -9.14 -28.42 12.29
CA ASP A 552 -9.42 -28.46 10.84
C ASP A 552 -10.65 -29.36 10.54
N ASP A 553 -11.78 -29.06 11.16
CA ASP A 553 -12.99 -29.89 11.12
C ASP A 553 -14.09 -29.34 10.21
N GLU A 554 -14.15 -28.00 10.04
CA GLU A 554 -15.27 -27.32 9.40
C GLU A 554 -14.76 -26.36 8.32
N GLY A 555 -15.47 -26.28 7.20
CA GLY A 555 -15.21 -25.34 6.10
C GLY A 555 -16.48 -24.86 5.46
N ALA A 556 -16.34 -23.88 4.58
CA ALA A 556 -17.47 -23.35 3.81
C ALA A 556 -18.10 -24.43 2.91
N PRO A 557 -19.40 -24.33 2.59
CA PRO A 557 -20.08 -25.32 1.73
C PRO A 557 -19.46 -25.46 0.33
N TRP A 558 -18.81 -24.43 -0.16
CA TRP A 558 -18.09 -24.42 -1.45
C TRP A 558 -16.63 -24.86 -1.33
N GLY A 559 -16.09 -24.91 -0.12
CA GLY A 559 -14.69 -25.14 0.19
C GLY A 559 -14.38 -26.54 0.69
N ALA A 560 -13.29 -26.65 1.43
CA ALA A 560 -12.82 -27.87 2.07
C ALA A 560 -11.99 -27.52 3.32
N THR A 561 -11.67 -28.53 4.15
CA THR A 561 -10.67 -28.37 5.21
C THR A 561 -9.27 -28.25 4.61
N HIS A 562 -8.32 -27.69 5.36
CA HIS A 562 -6.93 -27.55 4.93
C HIS A 562 -6.29 -28.88 4.52
N ASN A 563 -6.55 -29.93 5.29
CA ASN A 563 -6.05 -31.27 4.96
C ASN A 563 -6.65 -31.80 3.65
N ALA A 564 -7.96 -31.70 3.47
CA ALA A 564 -8.63 -32.23 2.29
C ALA A 564 -8.20 -31.48 1.01
N ALA A 565 -8.11 -30.15 1.05
CA ALA A 565 -7.68 -29.34 -0.08
C ALA A 565 -6.24 -29.62 -0.47
N TRP A 566 -5.31 -29.57 0.48
CA TRP A 566 -3.90 -29.82 0.18
C TRP A 566 -3.65 -31.27 -0.28
N LYS A 567 -4.32 -32.26 0.31
CA LYS A 567 -4.24 -33.65 -0.14
C LYS A 567 -4.66 -33.79 -1.60
N ALA A 568 -5.76 -33.18 -1.99
CA ALA A 568 -6.23 -33.20 -3.38
C ALA A 568 -5.21 -32.64 -4.37
N ILE A 569 -4.49 -31.59 -3.99
CA ILE A 569 -3.44 -30.96 -4.80
C ILE A 569 -2.14 -31.81 -4.78
N ALA A 570 -1.71 -32.25 -3.61
CA ALA A 570 -0.43 -32.96 -3.44
C ALA A 570 -0.40 -34.30 -4.15
N GLU A 571 -1.53 -35.04 -4.18
CA GLU A 571 -1.67 -36.35 -4.83
C GLU A 571 -1.79 -36.29 -6.36
N ARG A 572 -1.94 -35.08 -6.95
CA ARG A 572 -2.12 -34.88 -8.40
C ARG A 572 -0.92 -34.16 -9.02
N PRO A 573 0.01 -34.87 -9.68
CA PRO A 573 1.17 -34.22 -10.31
C PRO A 573 0.79 -33.11 -11.30
N PHE A 574 -0.30 -33.31 -12.06
CA PHE A 574 -0.78 -32.37 -13.09
C PHE A 574 -1.37 -31.08 -12.54
N VAL A 575 -1.78 -31.01 -11.26
CA VAL A 575 -2.18 -29.77 -10.60
C VAL A 575 -0.93 -29.00 -10.21
N ALA A 576 -0.71 -27.81 -10.76
CA ALA A 576 0.50 -26.99 -10.56
C ALA A 576 0.74 -26.63 -9.09
N GLY A 577 -0.32 -26.54 -8.31
CA GLY A 577 -0.36 -26.22 -6.89
C GLY A 577 -1.64 -25.51 -6.52
N GLY A 578 -1.67 -24.80 -5.40
CA GLY A 578 -2.85 -24.08 -4.97
C GLY A 578 -2.58 -22.86 -4.10
N PHE A 579 -3.63 -22.07 -3.91
CA PHE A 579 -3.64 -20.87 -3.07
C PHE A 579 -4.75 -20.99 -2.03
N VAL A 580 -4.34 -21.18 -0.78
CA VAL A 580 -5.27 -21.30 0.34
C VAL A 580 -6.05 -20.00 0.55
N TRP A 581 -7.37 -20.09 0.65
CA TRP A 581 -8.22 -19.02 1.14
C TRP A 581 -8.36 -19.11 2.66
N THR A 582 -7.65 -18.30 3.52
CA THR A 582 -6.66 -17.27 3.15
C THR A 582 -5.40 -17.35 4.03
N GLY A 583 -4.37 -16.59 3.71
CA GLY A 583 -3.17 -16.52 4.55
C GLY A 583 -3.41 -15.81 5.88
N PHE A 584 -4.12 -14.68 5.85
CA PHE A 584 -4.54 -13.91 7.02
C PHE A 584 -6.06 -13.77 7.01
N ASP A 585 -6.68 -13.70 8.19
CA ASP A 585 -8.02 -13.13 8.26
C ASP A 585 -8.00 -11.67 7.79
N TYR A 586 -9.16 -11.15 7.41
CA TYR A 586 -9.36 -9.82 6.88
C TYR A 586 -10.68 -9.25 7.40
N HIS A 587 -10.84 -7.94 7.37
CA HIS A 587 -12.11 -7.31 7.70
C HIS A 587 -13.20 -7.66 6.67
N GLY A 588 -14.41 -7.79 7.13
CA GLY A 588 -15.54 -8.21 6.31
C GLY A 588 -15.63 -9.73 6.12
N GLU A 589 -16.62 -10.14 5.35
CA GLU A 589 -16.92 -11.56 5.02
C GLU A 589 -16.85 -12.51 6.23
N PRO A 590 -17.57 -12.27 7.31
CA PRO A 590 -17.47 -13.06 8.54
C PRO A 590 -18.17 -14.42 8.47
N THR A 591 -18.33 -15.00 7.29
CA THR A 591 -18.91 -16.33 7.08
C THR A 591 -18.23 -17.38 7.98
N PRO A 592 -19.00 -18.25 8.69
CA PRO A 592 -20.43 -18.58 8.51
C PRO A 592 -21.39 -17.68 9.31
N PHE A 593 -20.91 -16.61 9.88
CA PHE A 593 -21.68 -15.71 10.73
C PHE A 593 -21.95 -14.37 10.03
N GLU A 594 -22.65 -13.52 10.72
CA GLU A 594 -22.86 -12.11 10.46
C GLU A 594 -22.58 -11.34 11.75
N TRP A 595 -23.21 -10.18 11.96
CA TRP A 595 -23.08 -9.45 13.21
C TRP A 595 -23.25 -10.37 14.43
N PRO A 596 -22.38 -10.26 15.47
CA PRO A 596 -21.37 -9.22 15.71
C PRO A 596 -19.97 -9.47 15.11
N SER A 597 -19.77 -10.45 14.26
CA SER A 597 -18.45 -10.72 13.65
C SER A 597 -18.13 -9.69 12.56
N THR A 598 -16.97 -9.10 12.62
CA THR A 598 -16.51 -8.02 11.72
C THR A 598 -15.37 -8.41 10.80
N SER A 599 -14.78 -9.59 11.01
CA SER A 599 -13.70 -10.13 10.18
C SER A 599 -13.93 -11.61 9.85
N SER A 600 -13.18 -12.10 8.87
CA SER A 600 -13.27 -13.47 8.37
C SER A 600 -12.77 -14.51 9.38
N PHE A 601 -13.06 -15.79 9.10
CA PHE A 601 -12.62 -16.96 9.86
C PHE A 601 -11.70 -17.87 9.04
N PHE A 602 -11.36 -17.49 7.80
CA PHE A 602 -10.68 -18.34 6.81
C PHE A 602 -9.17 -18.37 6.96
N GLY A 603 -8.57 -17.36 7.62
CA GLY A 603 -7.13 -17.19 7.68
C GLY A 603 -6.39 -18.36 8.33
N ILE A 604 -5.24 -18.75 7.75
CA ILE A 604 -4.23 -19.60 8.41
C ILE A 604 -3.68 -18.90 9.65
N MET A 605 -3.62 -17.58 9.61
CA MET A 605 -3.33 -16.67 10.72
C MET A 605 -4.53 -15.74 10.92
N ASP A 606 -4.69 -15.22 12.15
CA ASP A 606 -5.69 -14.19 12.37
C ASP A 606 -5.31 -12.85 11.70
N ILE A 607 -6.17 -11.84 11.77
CA ILE A 607 -5.97 -10.55 11.13
C ILE A 607 -4.74 -9.77 11.64
N CYS A 608 -4.23 -10.12 12.83
CA CYS A 608 -2.96 -9.62 13.39
C CYS A 608 -1.75 -10.47 12.97
N GLY A 609 -1.95 -11.56 12.21
CA GLY A 609 -0.91 -12.49 11.81
C GLY A 609 -0.46 -13.45 12.91
N PHE A 610 -1.25 -13.65 13.98
CA PHE A 610 -0.99 -14.68 14.96
C PHE A 610 -1.41 -16.05 14.41
N PRO A 611 -0.58 -17.11 14.62
CA PRO A 611 -0.83 -18.43 14.08
C PRO A 611 -2.13 -19.04 14.63
N LYS A 612 -2.93 -19.63 13.75
CA LYS A 612 -3.94 -20.63 14.10
C LYS A 612 -3.37 -22.05 13.98
N LEU A 613 -4.13 -23.10 14.26
CA LEU A 613 -3.66 -24.49 14.07
C LEU A 613 -3.16 -24.73 12.65
N ALA A 614 -3.88 -24.24 11.66
CA ALA A 614 -3.57 -24.38 10.25
C ALA A 614 -2.16 -23.89 9.86
N PHE A 615 -1.62 -22.87 10.55
CA PHE A 615 -0.25 -22.43 10.35
C PHE A 615 0.78 -23.55 10.59
N HIS A 616 0.65 -24.25 11.69
CA HIS A 616 1.54 -25.35 12.04
C HIS A 616 1.30 -26.58 11.15
N GLN A 617 0.06 -26.79 10.73
CA GLN A 617 -0.33 -27.88 9.82
C GLN A 617 0.30 -27.69 8.44
N HIS A 618 0.19 -26.52 7.83
CA HIS A 618 0.85 -26.24 6.56
C HIS A 618 2.37 -26.27 6.68
N ARG A 619 2.95 -25.81 7.78
CA ARG A 619 4.39 -25.98 8.03
C ARG A 619 4.81 -27.44 7.96
N ALA A 620 4.06 -28.32 8.61
CA ALA A 620 4.33 -29.76 8.58
C ALA A 620 4.17 -30.37 7.18
N GLN A 621 3.28 -29.82 6.36
CA GLN A 621 3.01 -30.29 4.99
C GLN A 621 3.94 -29.69 3.94
N TRP A 622 4.35 -28.43 4.10
CA TRP A 622 5.05 -27.65 3.07
C TRP A 622 6.56 -27.55 3.25
N ILE A 623 7.06 -27.72 4.47
CA ILE A 623 8.49 -27.67 4.77
C ILE A 623 9.08 -29.10 4.70
N ASP A 624 10.10 -29.27 3.85
CA ASP A 624 10.70 -30.57 3.59
C ASP A 624 12.14 -30.71 4.13
N ASP A 625 12.88 -29.61 4.16
CA ASP A 625 14.33 -29.54 4.44
C ASP A 625 14.68 -29.51 5.92
N THR A 626 13.76 -29.03 6.76
CA THR A 626 13.95 -28.90 8.19
C THR A 626 12.88 -29.69 8.97
N PRO A 627 13.23 -30.27 10.14
CA PRO A 627 12.24 -30.90 11.00
C PRO A 627 11.20 -29.92 11.53
N VAL A 628 9.93 -30.29 11.49
CA VAL A 628 8.80 -29.53 12.04
C VAL A 628 8.06 -30.42 13.02
N LEU A 629 7.75 -29.88 14.19
CA LEU A 629 6.85 -30.49 15.17
C LEU A 629 6.22 -29.42 16.04
N ALA A 630 4.91 -29.39 16.11
CA ALA A 630 4.14 -28.58 17.03
C ALA A 630 3.02 -29.40 17.67
N LEU A 631 2.61 -29.02 18.87
CA LEU A 631 1.49 -29.60 19.60
C LEU A 631 0.37 -28.57 19.74
N GLN A 632 -0.84 -28.99 19.47
CA GLN A 632 -2.07 -28.22 19.69
C GLN A 632 -3.11 -29.13 20.34
N PRO A 633 -3.98 -28.59 21.22
CA PRO A 633 -4.10 -27.23 21.76
C PRO A 633 -3.07 -26.95 22.85
N HIS A 634 -3.17 -25.79 23.52
CA HIS A 634 -2.47 -25.51 24.77
C HIS A 634 -2.79 -26.56 25.86
N TRP A 635 -1.92 -26.70 26.89
CA TRP A 635 -2.10 -27.70 27.94
C TRP A 635 -2.52 -27.08 29.30
N SER A 636 -3.55 -26.20 29.27
CA SER A 636 -4.10 -25.53 30.45
C SER A 636 -5.62 -25.62 30.45
N TRP A 637 -6.18 -26.64 31.11
CA TRP A 637 -7.60 -27.00 31.14
C TRP A 637 -8.12 -27.17 32.57
N PRO A 638 -8.16 -26.10 33.40
CA PRO A 638 -8.62 -26.19 34.75
C PRO A 638 -10.06 -26.75 34.85
N GLY A 639 -10.28 -27.74 35.72
CA GLY A 639 -11.57 -28.39 35.88
C GLY A 639 -11.90 -29.48 34.87
N LYS A 640 -10.94 -29.84 33.98
CA LYS A 640 -11.09 -30.96 33.05
C LYS A 640 -10.18 -32.16 33.39
N GLU A 641 -9.69 -32.22 34.64
CA GLU A 641 -8.81 -33.33 35.11
C GLU A 641 -9.47 -34.69 34.88
N GLY A 642 -8.76 -35.58 34.22
CA GLY A 642 -9.27 -36.94 33.87
C GLY A 642 -10.20 -37.00 32.67
N GLN A 643 -10.55 -35.84 32.03
CA GLN A 643 -11.32 -35.81 30.79
C GLN A 643 -10.39 -35.89 29.57
N PRO A 644 -10.84 -36.49 28.46
CA PRO A 644 -10.03 -36.59 27.24
C PRO A 644 -9.96 -35.22 26.56
N ILE A 645 -8.74 -34.80 26.20
CA ILE A 645 -8.45 -33.65 25.33
C ILE A 645 -7.90 -34.18 24.00
N ARG A 646 -8.47 -33.72 22.90
CA ARG A 646 -7.97 -33.97 21.54
C ARG A 646 -6.67 -33.23 21.32
N VAL A 647 -5.56 -33.94 21.12
CA VAL A 647 -4.24 -33.39 20.85
C VAL A 647 -3.81 -33.74 19.44
N VAL A 648 -3.38 -32.73 18.68
CA VAL A 648 -2.84 -32.88 17.31
C VAL A 648 -1.33 -32.66 17.35
N ALA A 649 -0.57 -33.58 16.82
CA ALA A 649 0.88 -33.46 16.63
C ALA A 649 1.16 -33.14 15.15
N LEU A 650 1.49 -31.85 14.89
CA LEU A 650 1.68 -31.29 13.56
C LEU A 650 3.15 -31.40 13.17
N THR A 651 3.48 -32.42 12.33
CA THR A 651 4.88 -32.81 12.08
C THR A 651 5.14 -33.34 10.69
N ASN A 652 6.38 -33.16 10.21
CA ASN A 652 6.94 -33.82 9.01
C ASN A 652 7.88 -34.98 9.34
N ALA A 653 7.90 -35.45 10.59
CA ALA A 653 8.60 -36.68 11.01
C ALA A 653 7.89 -37.94 10.46
N GLU A 654 8.55 -39.09 10.51
CA GLU A 654 7.96 -40.37 10.09
C GLU A 654 7.11 -41.00 11.20
N ARG A 655 7.45 -40.74 12.47
CA ARG A 655 6.78 -41.26 13.64
C ARG A 655 6.82 -40.24 14.76
N VAL A 656 5.79 -40.18 15.58
CA VAL A 656 5.71 -39.33 16.75
C VAL A 656 5.33 -40.14 18.00
N THR A 657 6.01 -39.89 19.11
CA THR A 657 5.67 -40.44 20.43
C THR A 657 5.22 -39.27 21.33
N LEU A 658 4.11 -39.45 22.06
CA LEU A 658 3.54 -38.45 22.96
C LEU A 658 3.72 -38.92 24.41
N LEU A 659 4.22 -38.01 25.25
CA LEU A 659 4.48 -38.24 26.67
C LEU A 659 3.71 -37.21 27.51
N LEU A 660 3.02 -37.69 28.56
CA LEU A 660 2.43 -36.81 29.60
C LEU A 660 3.17 -37.03 30.92
N ASN A 661 3.80 -36.00 31.43
CA ASN A 661 4.60 -36.06 32.66
C ASN A 661 5.66 -37.18 32.63
N GLY A 662 6.31 -37.37 31.44
CA GLY A 662 7.33 -38.36 31.23
C GLY A 662 6.80 -39.80 30.94
N LYS A 663 5.48 -40.03 31.02
CA LYS A 663 4.88 -41.32 30.69
C LYS A 663 4.33 -41.32 29.26
N LYS A 664 4.62 -42.34 28.50
CA LYS A 664 4.09 -42.50 27.13
C LYS A 664 2.56 -42.63 27.17
N VAL A 665 1.87 -41.76 26.44
CA VAL A 665 0.41 -41.75 26.36
C VAL A 665 -0.07 -41.96 24.91
N GLY A 666 0.83 -41.93 23.91
CA GLY A 666 0.49 -42.19 22.53
C GLY A 666 1.71 -42.36 21.62
N GLU A 667 1.52 -43.03 20.48
CA GLU A 667 2.48 -43.14 19.40
C GLU A 667 1.74 -43.33 18.08
N ALA A 668 2.22 -42.71 17.02
CA ALA A 668 1.65 -42.84 15.68
C ALA A 668 2.72 -42.78 14.61
N VAL A 669 2.53 -43.57 13.53
CA VAL A 669 3.16 -43.31 12.24
C VAL A 669 2.50 -42.09 11.62
N VAL A 670 3.29 -41.22 11.06
CA VAL A 670 2.80 -39.92 10.54
C VAL A 670 2.38 -40.06 9.08
N ASP A 671 1.13 -39.73 8.80
CA ASP A 671 0.69 -39.35 7.47
C ASP A 671 0.73 -37.82 7.38
N ARG A 672 1.65 -37.26 6.59
CA ARG A 672 1.81 -35.81 6.45
C ARG A 672 0.55 -35.12 5.93
N LEU A 673 -0.31 -35.83 5.21
CA LEU A 673 -1.55 -35.29 4.64
C LEU A 673 -2.77 -35.42 5.58
N LYS A 674 -2.58 -36.02 6.78
CA LYS A 674 -3.67 -36.20 7.74
C LYS A 674 -3.32 -35.73 9.15
N GLN A 675 -2.05 -35.71 9.52
CA GLN A 675 -1.55 -35.40 10.87
C GLN A 675 -2.12 -36.28 12.00
N PRO A 676 -1.30 -36.79 12.92
CA PRO A 676 -1.75 -37.69 13.99
C PRO A 676 -2.48 -36.95 15.10
N GLU A 677 -3.56 -37.55 15.56
CA GLU A 677 -4.42 -37.08 16.65
C GLU A 677 -4.44 -38.08 17.81
N PHE A 678 -4.51 -37.59 19.02
CA PHE A 678 -4.54 -38.38 20.25
C PHE A 678 -5.65 -37.89 21.18
N GLN A 679 -6.34 -38.80 21.84
CA GLN A 679 -7.23 -38.49 22.97
C GLN A 679 -6.45 -38.68 24.25
N VAL A 680 -6.01 -37.58 24.87
CA VAL A 680 -5.17 -37.63 26.07
C VAL A 680 -5.98 -37.23 27.30
N LEU A 681 -6.04 -38.10 28.33
CA LEU A 681 -6.67 -37.73 29.58
C LEU A 681 -5.90 -36.57 30.23
N TYR A 682 -6.56 -35.46 30.45
CA TYR A 682 -5.92 -34.28 30.98
C TYR A 682 -5.42 -34.50 32.42
N ALA A 683 -4.17 -34.24 32.61
CA ALA A 683 -3.55 -34.03 33.93
C ALA A 683 -2.64 -32.82 33.83
N PRO A 684 -2.64 -31.92 34.84
CA PRO A 684 -1.70 -30.79 34.85
C PRO A 684 -0.25 -31.25 34.76
N GLY A 685 0.58 -30.47 34.06
CA GLY A 685 1.99 -30.77 33.91
C GLY A 685 2.52 -30.54 32.51
N LYS A 686 3.42 -31.42 32.04
CA LYS A 686 4.15 -31.33 30.80
C LYS A 686 3.64 -32.38 29.80
N LEU A 687 3.09 -31.92 28.66
CA LEU A 687 2.83 -32.71 27.49
C LEU A 687 3.97 -32.52 26.48
N GLU A 688 4.55 -33.63 26.01
CA GLU A 688 5.75 -33.63 25.16
C GLU A 688 5.58 -34.57 23.98
N ALA A 689 5.91 -34.12 22.78
CA ALA A 689 5.99 -34.94 21.59
C ALA A 689 7.43 -35.05 21.11
N ILE A 690 7.80 -36.24 20.65
CA ILE A 690 9.12 -36.56 20.09
C ILE A 690 8.94 -37.10 18.69
N GLY A 691 9.46 -36.40 17.70
CA GLY A 691 9.43 -36.80 16.27
C GLY A 691 10.69 -37.58 15.90
N TYR A 692 10.48 -38.67 15.14
CA TYR A 692 11.56 -39.55 14.69
C TYR A 692 11.58 -39.67 13.16
N ARG A 693 12.82 -39.74 12.60
CA ARG A 693 13.08 -40.05 11.19
C ARG A 693 14.22 -41.06 11.10
N GLY A 694 14.01 -42.17 10.39
CA GLY A 694 14.99 -43.27 10.35
C GLY A 694 15.33 -43.84 11.76
N GLY A 695 14.36 -43.81 12.68
CA GLY A 695 14.54 -44.30 14.07
C GLY A 695 15.27 -43.31 15.01
N ARG A 696 15.73 -42.15 14.50
CA ARG A 696 16.43 -41.13 15.28
C ARG A 696 15.49 -40.00 15.63
N GLU A 697 15.62 -39.44 16.83
CA GLU A 697 14.95 -38.19 17.21
C GLU A 697 15.44 -37.05 16.33
N VAL A 698 14.49 -36.31 15.70
CA VAL A 698 14.78 -35.16 14.84
C VAL A 698 14.11 -33.88 15.31
N SER A 699 13.03 -34.02 16.10
CA SER A 699 12.28 -32.85 16.60
C SER A 699 11.61 -33.18 17.94
N ARG A 700 11.38 -32.11 18.72
CA ARG A 700 10.72 -32.20 20.02
C ARG A 700 9.79 -30.99 20.21
N ALA A 701 8.58 -31.24 20.71
CA ALA A 701 7.64 -30.18 21.09
C ALA A 701 7.19 -30.36 22.53
N VAL A 702 7.07 -29.28 23.26
CA VAL A 702 6.66 -29.23 24.66
C VAL A 702 5.57 -28.18 24.84
N ILE A 703 4.50 -28.55 25.56
CA ILE A 703 3.51 -27.61 26.07
C ILE A 703 3.26 -27.94 27.53
N GLU A 704 3.05 -26.89 28.35
CA GLU A 704 2.90 -27.05 29.79
C GLU A 704 1.62 -26.40 30.30
N THR A 705 1.10 -26.89 31.38
CA THR A 705 0.07 -26.21 32.16
C THR A 705 0.69 -24.95 32.78
N VAL A 706 0.12 -23.78 32.43
CA VAL A 706 0.58 -22.48 32.93
C VAL A 706 -0.26 -22.01 34.12
N GLY A 707 0.30 -21.10 34.92
CA GLY A 707 -0.39 -20.46 36.02
C GLY A 707 -1.27 -19.29 35.61
N ALA A 708 -1.88 -18.60 36.57
CA ALA A 708 -2.61 -17.36 36.32
C ALA A 708 -1.66 -16.27 35.76
N PRO A 709 -2.17 -15.35 34.93
CA PRO A 709 -1.37 -14.24 34.46
C PRO A 709 -0.96 -13.30 35.58
N VAL A 710 0.31 -12.90 35.64
CA VAL A 710 0.87 -12.00 36.67
C VAL A 710 1.56 -10.77 36.11
N ALA A 711 1.90 -10.79 34.81
CA ALA A 711 2.56 -9.67 34.13
C ALA A 711 2.17 -9.63 32.65
N LEU A 712 2.35 -8.46 32.05
CA LEU A 712 2.39 -8.31 30.60
C LEU A 712 3.83 -8.50 30.08
N ARG A 713 3.96 -8.89 28.81
CA ARG A 713 5.22 -8.91 28.04
C ARG A 713 5.00 -8.22 26.70
N LEU A 714 6.02 -7.46 26.26
CA LEU A 714 6.05 -6.80 24.97
C LEU A 714 7.18 -7.40 24.12
N THR A 715 6.87 -7.89 22.95
CA THR A 715 7.83 -8.49 22.03
C THR A 715 7.77 -7.79 20.68
N PRO A 716 8.80 -7.01 20.29
CA PRO A 716 8.83 -6.33 18.98
C PRO A 716 9.21 -7.33 17.89
N ASP A 717 8.94 -6.98 16.62
CA ASP A 717 9.50 -7.71 15.46
C ASP A 717 11.02 -7.49 15.35
N ARG A 718 11.47 -6.27 15.64
CA ARG A 718 12.88 -5.85 15.56
C ARG A 718 13.31 -5.09 16.82
N ARG A 719 14.58 -5.24 17.18
CA ARG A 719 15.19 -4.50 18.30
C ARG A 719 15.64 -3.09 17.95
N VAL A 720 15.71 -2.78 16.65
CA VAL A 720 16.07 -1.47 16.13
C VAL A 720 15.06 -0.99 15.11
N MET A 721 14.87 0.32 15.02
CA MET A 721 14.03 0.99 14.01
C MET A 721 14.82 2.11 13.34
N ALA A 722 14.50 2.41 12.09
CA ALA A 722 15.00 3.59 11.40
C ALA A 722 14.34 4.85 11.98
N GLY A 723 15.13 5.86 12.27
CA GLY A 723 14.66 7.18 12.70
C GLY A 723 14.35 8.08 11.50
N ASP A 724 13.57 7.60 10.53
CA ASP A 724 13.16 8.31 9.33
C ASP A 724 11.76 8.96 9.45
N GLY A 725 11.01 8.58 10.49
CA GLY A 725 9.63 9.04 10.70
C GLY A 725 8.57 8.22 9.95
N GLU A 726 8.96 7.13 9.31
CA GLU A 726 8.09 6.26 8.50
C GLU A 726 8.16 4.80 8.95
N ASP A 727 9.30 4.36 9.46
CA ASP A 727 9.51 2.96 9.86
C ASP A 727 8.53 2.53 10.96
N ALA A 728 7.80 1.45 10.68
CA ALA A 728 6.79 0.90 11.57
C ALA A 728 7.03 -0.60 11.83
N GLN A 729 6.55 -1.09 12.97
CA GLN A 729 6.59 -2.53 13.26
C GLN A 729 5.46 -2.95 14.19
N PRO A 730 5.00 -4.21 14.09
CA PRO A 730 4.10 -4.78 15.06
C PRO A 730 4.85 -5.15 16.35
N VAL A 731 4.26 -4.86 17.48
CA VAL A 731 4.69 -5.32 18.81
C VAL A 731 3.63 -6.27 19.34
N THR A 732 4.00 -7.49 19.61
CA THR A 732 3.12 -8.47 20.26
C THR A 732 3.03 -8.15 21.74
N VAL A 733 1.82 -8.16 22.27
CA VAL A 733 1.50 -8.00 23.68
C VAL A 733 0.93 -9.33 24.18
N ASP A 734 1.52 -9.91 25.19
CA ASP A 734 1.00 -11.12 25.81
C ASP A 734 0.99 -11.08 27.34
N ALA A 735 0.12 -11.88 27.91
CA ALA A 735 0.06 -12.10 29.37
C ALA A 735 0.92 -13.32 29.72
N VAL A 736 1.71 -13.22 30.78
CA VAL A 736 2.60 -14.28 31.25
C VAL A 736 2.35 -14.65 32.71
N ASP A 737 2.59 -15.94 33.02
CA ASP A 737 2.52 -16.47 34.38
C ASP A 737 3.78 -16.14 35.20
N ALA A 738 3.83 -16.60 36.45
CA ALA A 738 4.95 -16.36 37.37
C ALA A 738 6.31 -16.92 36.88
N ARG A 739 6.30 -17.83 35.90
CA ARG A 739 7.50 -18.38 35.25
C ARG A 739 7.83 -17.69 33.93
N GLY A 740 7.07 -16.67 33.53
CA GLY A 740 7.24 -15.94 32.28
C GLY A 740 6.69 -16.68 31.06
N ARG A 741 5.87 -17.72 31.24
CA ARG A 741 5.26 -18.50 30.15
C ARG A 741 3.99 -17.82 29.69
N HIS A 742 3.74 -17.84 28.40
CA HIS A 742 2.53 -17.32 27.76
C HIS A 742 1.25 -17.95 28.33
N VAL A 743 0.25 -17.16 28.68
CA VAL A 743 -1.06 -17.63 29.18
C VAL A 743 -2.10 -17.56 28.06
N PRO A 744 -2.37 -18.66 27.36
CA PRO A 744 -3.19 -18.65 26.13
C PRO A 744 -4.70 -18.47 26.36
N THR A 745 -5.12 -18.35 27.61
CA THR A 745 -6.53 -18.16 28.01
C THR A 745 -6.79 -16.77 28.59
N ALA A 746 -5.79 -15.86 28.58
CA ALA A 746 -5.93 -14.53 29.16
C ALA A 746 -6.73 -13.61 28.23
N ASN A 747 -7.91 -13.17 28.71
CA ASN A 747 -8.79 -12.20 28.05
C ASN A 747 -8.96 -11.01 29.00
N LEU A 748 -8.15 -9.98 28.87
CA LEU A 748 -8.10 -8.85 29.81
C LEU A 748 -7.76 -7.54 29.08
N PRO A 749 -8.25 -6.40 29.58
CA PRO A 749 -7.96 -5.10 28.97
C PRO A 749 -6.51 -4.68 29.22
N ALA A 750 -5.87 -4.09 28.21
CA ALA A 750 -4.57 -3.46 28.29
C ALA A 750 -4.61 -2.02 27.78
N GLY A 751 -3.82 -1.14 28.42
CA GLY A 751 -3.63 0.24 28.01
C GLY A 751 -2.17 0.50 27.67
N PHE A 752 -1.92 1.42 26.74
CA PHE A 752 -0.61 1.66 26.17
C PHE A 752 -0.23 3.13 26.21
N THR A 753 1.06 3.41 26.44
CA THR A 753 1.65 4.74 26.26
C THR A 753 2.96 4.62 25.49
N ILE A 754 3.30 5.63 24.69
CA ILE A 754 4.49 5.61 23.85
C ILE A 754 5.24 6.94 23.93
N GLU A 755 6.58 6.86 23.90
CA GLU A 755 7.48 7.98 23.76
C GLU A 755 8.43 7.70 22.59
N GLY A 756 8.80 8.75 21.83
CA GLY A 756 9.72 8.63 20.70
C GLY A 756 9.12 7.95 19.46
N GLY A 757 7.80 7.94 19.34
CA GLY A 757 7.05 7.39 18.22
C GLY A 757 5.57 7.57 18.47
N GLU A 758 4.75 6.87 17.70
CA GLU A 758 3.30 6.88 17.83
C GLU A 758 2.71 5.46 17.69
N ILE A 759 1.56 5.24 18.28
CA ILE A 759 0.73 4.05 18.05
C ILE A 759 -0.16 4.35 16.83
N ILE A 760 0.04 3.62 15.75
CA ILE A 760 -0.73 3.80 14.51
C ILE A 760 -1.87 2.79 14.35
N GLY A 761 -1.89 1.73 15.16
CA GLY A 761 -2.94 0.74 15.12
C GLY A 761 -2.88 -0.27 16.25
N LEU A 762 -4.03 -0.87 16.56
CA LEU A 762 -4.22 -1.88 17.61
C LEU A 762 -5.07 -3.03 17.06
N GLY A 763 -4.74 -4.27 17.45
CA GLY A 763 -5.51 -5.45 17.11
C GLY A 763 -5.38 -6.54 18.16
N ASN A 764 -6.25 -7.55 18.13
CA ASN A 764 -6.13 -8.73 18.98
C ASN A 764 -6.49 -10.05 18.29
N GLY A 765 -6.99 -9.98 17.04
CA GLY A 765 -7.37 -11.15 16.26
C GLY A 765 -8.69 -11.80 16.67
N ASP A 766 -9.49 -11.16 17.50
CA ASP A 766 -10.87 -11.59 17.82
C ASP A 766 -11.81 -11.07 16.72
N PRO A 767 -12.49 -11.93 15.93
CA PRO A 767 -13.40 -11.49 14.88
C PRO A 767 -14.65 -10.78 15.44
N ASN A 768 -14.93 -10.90 16.74
CA ASN A 768 -16.09 -10.35 17.41
C ASN A 768 -15.77 -9.10 18.26
N ASP A 769 -14.52 -8.59 18.22
CA ASP A 769 -14.15 -7.42 19.00
C ASP A 769 -14.51 -6.11 18.28
N HIS A 770 -15.21 -5.23 19.01
CA HIS A 770 -15.67 -3.92 18.52
C HIS A 770 -14.88 -2.75 19.17
N ASP A 771 -13.87 -3.04 19.98
CA ASP A 771 -13.03 -1.97 20.52
C ASP A 771 -12.35 -1.19 19.36
N PRO A 772 -12.18 0.12 19.48
CA PRO A 772 -11.51 0.91 18.44
C PRO A 772 -10.12 0.37 18.09
N GLU A 773 -9.82 0.31 16.81
CA GLU A 773 -8.51 -0.10 16.31
C GLU A 773 -7.50 1.07 16.30
N LYS A 774 -7.98 2.29 16.52
CA LYS A 774 -7.17 3.48 16.79
C LYS A 774 -7.28 3.86 18.25
N GLY A 775 -6.20 4.39 18.83
CA GLY A 775 -6.18 4.82 20.24
C GLY A 775 -5.08 4.17 21.05
N ASP A 776 -5.34 3.95 22.33
CA ASP A 776 -4.34 3.54 23.31
C ASP A 776 -4.80 2.36 24.21
N LYS A 777 -5.89 1.66 23.86
CA LYS A 777 -6.44 0.55 24.62
C LYS A 777 -6.90 -0.59 23.74
N ARG A 778 -6.60 -1.83 24.15
CA ARG A 778 -7.10 -3.04 23.46
C ARG A 778 -7.17 -4.19 24.45
N LYS A 779 -8.20 -5.05 24.36
CA LYS A 779 -8.23 -6.32 25.10
C LYS A 779 -7.25 -7.32 24.49
N LEU A 780 -6.67 -8.18 25.31
CA LEU A 780 -6.06 -9.41 24.84
C LEU A 780 -7.17 -10.39 24.47
N PHE A 781 -6.99 -11.11 23.39
CA PHE A 781 -7.84 -12.24 22.98
C PHE A 781 -6.98 -13.51 22.96
N ASN A 782 -7.40 -14.50 23.74
CA ASN A 782 -6.68 -15.76 23.91
C ASN A 782 -5.18 -15.52 24.11
N GLY A 783 -4.86 -14.64 25.08
CA GLY A 783 -3.51 -14.33 25.54
C GLY A 783 -2.77 -13.25 24.74
N LEU A 784 -3.27 -12.77 23.62
CA LEU A 784 -2.52 -11.93 22.68
C LEU A 784 -3.26 -10.64 22.30
N ALA A 785 -2.49 -9.57 22.07
CA ALA A 785 -2.87 -8.39 21.31
C ALA A 785 -1.66 -7.88 20.52
N GLN A 786 -1.89 -6.96 19.59
CA GLN A 786 -0.87 -6.33 18.76
C GLN A 786 -0.98 -4.81 18.85
N VAL A 787 0.18 -4.16 18.97
CA VAL A 787 0.34 -2.70 18.87
C VAL A 787 1.25 -2.42 17.69
N ILE A 788 0.80 -1.67 16.69
CA ILE A 788 1.65 -1.23 15.58
C ILE A 788 2.20 0.14 15.96
N VAL A 789 3.53 0.23 16.03
CA VAL A 789 4.24 1.46 16.38
C VAL A 789 5.00 2.00 15.19
N ARG A 790 5.01 3.33 15.03
CA ARG A 790 5.81 4.07 14.04
C ARG A 790 6.85 4.91 14.76
N ALA A 791 8.11 4.86 14.29
CA ALA A 791 9.22 5.60 14.87
C ALA A 791 9.13 7.09 14.54
N ALA A 792 9.41 7.96 15.51
CA ALA A 792 9.63 9.37 15.23
C ALA A 792 10.95 9.58 14.49
N ALA A 793 11.06 10.69 13.73
CA ALA A 793 12.29 11.07 13.06
C ALA A 793 13.45 11.30 14.03
N GLY A 794 14.68 11.02 13.55
CA GLY A 794 15.91 11.24 14.28
C GLY A 794 16.32 10.09 15.21
N ARG A 795 17.60 10.12 15.62
CA ARG A 795 18.19 9.13 16.52
C ARG A 795 17.59 9.24 17.93
N GLY A 796 17.37 8.12 18.60
CA GLY A 796 16.86 8.10 19.99
C GLY A 796 16.35 6.74 20.39
N LYS A 797 15.38 6.74 21.29
CA LYS A 797 14.67 5.54 21.74
C LYS A 797 13.19 5.68 21.51
N LEU A 798 12.55 4.58 21.14
CA LEU A 798 11.11 4.41 21.24
C LEU A 798 10.83 3.61 22.51
N VAL A 799 9.99 4.11 23.38
CA VAL A 799 9.61 3.45 24.63
C VAL A 799 8.11 3.21 24.62
N LEU A 800 7.71 1.95 24.51
CA LEU A 800 6.31 1.51 24.61
C LEU A 800 6.09 0.91 26.00
N ARG A 801 5.07 1.36 26.71
CA ARG A 801 4.64 0.82 28.00
C ARG A 801 3.23 0.25 27.88
N ALA A 802 3.04 -0.95 28.44
CA ALA A 802 1.74 -1.61 28.53
C ALA A 802 1.35 -1.82 30.00
N THR A 803 0.09 -1.60 30.33
CA THR A 803 -0.50 -1.78 31.67
C THR A 803 -1.80 -2.58 31.57
N ALA A 804 -2.08 -3.39 32.58
CA ALA A 804 -3.36 -4.10 32.71
C ALA A 804 -3.73 -4.22 34.21
N PRO A 805 -5.03 -4.21 34.54
CA PRO A 805 -5.46 -4.34 35.95
C PRO A 805 -4.92 -5.61 36.61
N GLY A 806 -4.31 -5.47 37.77
CA GLY A 806 -3.80 -6.60 38.57
C GLY A 806 -2.52 -7.24 38.07
N LEU A 807 -1.95 -6.80 36.93
CA LEU A 807 -0.71 -7.34 36.40
C LEU A 807 0.46 -6.36 36.52
N LYS A 808 1.68 -6.91 36.60
CA LYS A 808 2.88 -6.08 36.46
C LYS A 808 2.95 -5.48 35.07
N PRO A 809 3.21 -4.16 34.92
CA PRO A 809 3.34 -3.51 33.64
C PRO A 809 4.58 -4.01 32.89
N ALA A 810 4.53 -3.91 31.54
CA ALA A 810 5.66 -4.15 30.68
C ALA A 810 6.18 -2.84 30.08
N THR A 811 7.49 -2.74 29.86
CA THR A 811 8.13 -1.65 29.13
C THR A 811 9.07 -2.23 28.11
N LEU A 812 8.90 -1.82 26.86
CA LEU A 812 9.76 -2.13 25.73
C LEU A 812 10.54 -0.89 25.36
N THR A 813 11.83 -1.04 25.15
CA THR A 813 12.69 0.00 24.57
C THR A 813 13.29 -0.52 23.26
N VAL A 814 13.08 0.22 22.18
CA VAL A 814 13.64 -0.05 20.86
C VAL A 814 14.56 1.11 20.49
N ASP A 815 15.76 0.81 20.00
CA ASP A 815 16.69 1.84 19.57
C ASP A 815 16.30 2.38 18.19
N ARG A 816 16.15 3.70 18.08
CA ARG A 816 16.01 4.40 16.80
C ARG A 816 17.40 4.82 16.33
N ILE A 817 17.87 4.21 15.24
CA ILE A 817 19.14 4.57 14.62
C ILE A 817 18.94 5.68 13.58
N ALA A 818 19.94 6.52 13.39
CA ALA A 818 19.88 7.57 12.39
C ALA A 818 19.70 6.96 10.99
N ALA A 819 18.64 7.39 10.32
CA ALA A 819 18.36 7.07 8.93
C ALA A 819 17.96 8.37 8.21
N ALA A 820 18.37 8.51 6.96
CA ALA A 820 17.93 9.65 6.16
C ALA A 820 16.43 9.47 5.87
N PRO A 821 15.57 10.47 6.15
CA PRO A 821 14.21 10.43 5.68
C PRO A 821 14.20 10.39 4.14
N ARG A 822 13.12 9.89 3.56
CA ARG A 822 12.88 10.01 2.13
C ARG A 822 12.86 11.48 1.73
N ALA A 823 13.35 11.79 0.53
CA ALA A 823 13.20 13.12 -0.03
C ALA A 823 11.71 13.43 -0.17
N GLN A 824 11.27 14.56 0.34
CA GLN A 824 9.85 14.90 0.38
C GLN A 824 9.61 16.35 -0.03
N VAL A 825 8.40 16.60 -0.52
CA VAL A 825 7.92 17.95 -0.78
C VAL A 825 7.75 18.66 0.56
N ALA A 826 8.30 19.89 0.67
CA ALA A 826 8.21 20.66 1.89
C ALA A 826 6.75 20.97 2.25
N ASP A 827 6.43 20.93 3.55
CA ASP A 827 5.13 21.35 4.03
C ASP A 827 4.94 22.85 3.81
N THR A 828 3.79 23.22 3.28
CA THR A 828 3.36 24.60 3.21
C THR A 828 2.47 24.93 4.41
N ARG A 829 2.58 26.15 4.91
CA ARG A 829 1.62 26.63 5.91
C ARG A 829 0.26 26.83 5.25
N PRO A 830 -0.86 26.71 5.98
CA PRO A 830 -2.17 27.08 5.47
C PRO A 830 -2.16 28.52 4.97
N GLU A 831 -2.49 28.70 3.71
CA GLU A 831 -2.57 30.00 3.08
C GLU A 831 -3.85 30.05 2.26
N MET A 832 -4.54 31.20 2.34
CA MET A 832 -5.72 31.45 1.52
C MET A 832 -5.32 32.36 0.35
N LEU A 833 -5.56 31.87 -0.87
CA LEU A 833 -5.30 32.64 -2.08
C LEU A 833 -6.46 33.58 -2.38
N LEU A 834 -6.16 34.86 -2.62
CA LEU A 834 -7.12 35.87 -3.11
C LEU A 834 -6.92 36.07 -4.61
N ASN A 835 -7.70 35.41 -5.46
CA ASN A 835 -7.41 35.33 -6.90
C ASN A 835 -8.26 36.25 -7.78
N PHE A 836 -9.56 36.39 -7.51
CA PHE A 836 -10.47 37.10 -8.38
C PHE A 836 -10.96 38.40 -7.74
N TRP A 837 -10.80 39.50 -8.46
CA TRP A 837 -11.07 40.82 -7.98
C TRP A 837 -12.04 41.57 -8.91
N ALA A 838 -13.03 42.25 -8.39
CA ALA A 838 -13.70 43.27 -9.13
C ALA A 838 -12.71 44.41 -9.38
N ARG A 839 -12.62 44.96 -10.59
CA ARG A 839 -11.69 46.00 -10.96
C ARG A 839 -12.42 47.20 -11.55
N ALA A 840 -12.14 48.41 -11.00
CA ALA A 840 -12.60 49.64 -11.58
C ALA A 840 -11.84 49.96 -12.88
N PRO A 841 -12.45 50.71 -13.82
CA PRO A 841 -11.72 51.30 -14.94
C PRO A 841 -10.60 52.23 -14.44
N PHE A 842 -9.58 52.46 -15.26
CA PHE A 842 -8.55 53.46 -14.96
C PHE A 842 -9.15 54.86 -14.92
N THR A 843 -8.69 55.69 -13.97
CA THR A 843 -9.12 57.08 -13.77
C THR A 843 -7.93 58.01 -13.63
N THR A 844 -8.13 59.32 -13.96
CA THR A 844 -7.11 60.36 -13.76
C THR A 844 -6.98 60.77 -12.31
N THR A 845 -8.02 60.60 -11.51
CA THR A 845 -8.07 60.94 -10.09
C THR A 845 -8.11 59.72 -9.23
N ARG A 846 -7.56 59.83 -7.99
CA ARG A 846 -7.59 58.74 -7.00
C ARG A 846 -9.04 58.35 -6.69
N PRO A 847 -9.42 57.08 -6.80
CA PRO A 847 -10.76 56.58 -6.43
C PRO A 847 -11.03 56.73 -4.91
N ASP A 848 -12.31 56.89 -4.56
CA ASP A 848 -12.74 56.77 -3.16
C ASP A 848 -12.75 55.30 -2.74
N PRO A 849 -12.03 54.86 -1.69
CA PRO A 849 -11.98 53.49 -1.22
C PRO A 849 -13.33 52.96 -0.72
N ASN A 850 -14.30 53.84 -0.43
CA ASN A 850 -15.66 53.46 -0.02
C ASN A 850 -16.59 53.24 -1.22
N THR A 851 -16.17 53.60 -2.42
CA THR A 851 -16.99 53.38 -3.60
C THR A 851 -17.01 51.88 -3.92
N LYS A 852 -18.20 51.29 -3.93
CA LYS A 852 -18.39 49.89 -4.32
C LYS A 852 -17.96 49.73 -5.78
N ILE A 853 -16.94 48.92 -6.02
CA ILE A 853 -16.51 48.54 -7.36
C ILE A 853 -17.52 47.50 -7.83
N GLY A 854 -18.57 47.91 -8.56
CA GLY A 854 -19.73 47.11 -8.82
C GLY A 854 -19.54 46.09 -9.91
N THR A 855 -20.27 45.01 -9.76
CA THR A 855 -20.48 43.97 -10.79
C THR A 855 -21.84 44.15 -11.48
N ASP A 856 -22.52 45.29 -11.32
CA ASP A 856 -23.91 45.48 -11.75
C ASP A 856 -24.08 45.69 -13.26
N ASP A 857 -23.00 45.92 -14.01
CA ASP A 857 -23.07 46.02 -15.48
C ASP A 857 -22.66 44.67 -16.09
N ARG A 858 -23.61 44.03 -16.74
CA ARG A 858 -23.44 42.69 -17.37
C ARG A 858 -22.35 42.66 -18.45
N TYR A 859 -21.94 43.84 -18.97
CA TYR A 859 -21.01 43.94 -20.09
C TYR A 859 -19.72 44.71 -19.76
N ALA A 860 -19.60 45.37 -18.63
CA ALA A 860 -18.53 46.34 -18.34
C ALA A 860 -17.57 45.93 -17.22
N THR A 861 -17.62 44.73 -16.72
CA THR A 861 -16.78 44.31 -15.62
C THR A 861 -15.36 44.00 -16.06
N ALA A 862 -14.48 44.96 -15.89
CA ALA A 862 -13.06 44.69 -15.85
C ALA A 862 -12.78 43.84 -14.59
N ARG A 863 -12.14 42.70 -14.75
CA ARG A 863 -11.74 41.81 -13.66
C ARG A 863 -10.24 41.83 -13.49
N GLY A 864 -9.81 42.01 -12.26
CA GLY A 864 -8.43 41.81 -11.86
C GLY A 864 -8.21 40.34 -11.47
N ARG A 865 -7.06 39.80 -11.78
CA ARG A 865 -6.60 38.51 -11.27
C ARG A 865 -5.24 38.67 -10.61
N SER A 866 -5.02 37.95 -9.54
CA SER A 866 -3.67 37.75 -9.04
C SER A 866 -2.84 37.03 -10.11
N GLY A 867 -1.59 37.47 -10.26
CA GLY A 867 -0.72 37.00 -11.34
C GLY A 867 -0.93 37.70 -12.70
N ARG A 868 -1.67 38.81 -12.74
CA ARG A 868 -1.88 39.61 -13.96
C ARG A 868 -1.74 41.08 -13.70
N LEU A 869 -0.82 41.70 -14.42
CA LEU A 869 -0.74 43.17 -14.48
C LEU A 869 -1.73 43.70 -15.53
N GLU A 870 -2.34 44.84 -15.23
CA GLU A 870 -3.19 45.56 -16.18
C GLU A 870 -2.35 46.56 -16.96
N GLY A 871 -2.53 46.60 -18.24
CA GLY A 871 -1.76 47.44 -19.17
C GLY A 871 -1.93 48.92 -18.93
N PRO A 872 -1.02 49.75 -19.47
CA PRO A 872 -1.14 51.18 -19.36
C PRO A 872 -2.44 51.69 -20.00
N SER A 873 -3.06 52.68 -19.41
CA SER A 873 -4.33 53.27 -19.88
C SER A 873 -4.20 54.75 -20.11
N GLU A 874 -4.68 55.18 -21.30
CA GLU A 874 -4.82 56.64 -21.61
C GLU A 874 -5.89 57.32 -20.75
N ALA A 875 -6.83 56.51 -20.16
CA ALA A 875 -7.90 57.03 -19.30
C ALA A 875 -7.43 57.49 -17.89
N GLY A 876 -6.20 57.18 -17.50
CA GLY A 876 -5.65 57.59 -16.21
C GLY A 876 -4.67 56.58 -15.61
N ARG A 877 -4.13 56.96 -14.44
CA ARG A 877 -3.11 56.18 -13.73
C ARG A 877 -3.64 55.39 -12.54
N TRP A 878 -4.83 55.75 -12.04
CA TRP A 878 -5.41 55.09 -10.88
C TRP A 878 -6.32 53.96 -11.25
N ASN A 879 -6.21 52.86 -10.52
CA ASN A 879 -7.04 51.67 -10.64
C ASN A 879 -7.47 51.19 -9.25
N GLY A 880 -8.67 50.67 -9.15
CA GLY A 880 -9.20 50.13 -7.90
C GLY A 880 -9.55 48.64 -8.04
N TYR A 881 -9.19 47.85 -7.06
CA TYR A 881 -9.54 46.45 -6.92
C TYR A 881 -10.35 46.26 -5.64
N GLN A 882 -11.40 45.43 -5.71
CA GLN A 882 -12.20 45.06 -4.55
C GLN A 882 -12.53 43.60 -4.57
N MET A 883 -12.48 42.98 -3.40
CA MET A 883 -13.04 41.64 -3.19
C MET A 883 -13.58 41.50 -1.77
N ASN A 884 -14.57 40.64 -1.60
CA ASN A 884 -15.02 40.15 -0.32
C ASN A 884 -14.44 38.79 -0.09
N PHE A 885 -13.99 38.53 1.12
CA PHE A 885 -13.43 37.23 1.49
C PHE A 885 -13.67 36.97 2.99
N THR A 886 -13.76 35.68 3.35
CA THR A 886 -13.78 35.24 4.74
C THR A 886 -12.39 34.72 5.11
N PRO A 887 -11.63 35.44 5.99
CA PRO A 887 -10.31 34.98 6.38
C PRO A 887 -10.36 33.59 7.04
N PRO A 888 -9.27 32.78 6.95
CA PRO A 888 -9.15 31.52 7.66
C PRO A 888 -9.49 31.63 9.14
N ALA A 889 -10.03 30.56 9.74
CA ALA A 889 -10.51 30.58 11.12
C ALA A 889 -9.43 31.01 12.14
N SER A 890 -8.19 30.61 11.92
CA SER A 890 -7.02 31.03 12.70
C SER A 890 -6.76 32.53 12.59
N VAL A 891 -6.85 33.08 11.38
CA VAL A 891 -6.67 34.51 11.10
C VAL A 891 -7.83 35.35 11.69
N ARG A 892 -9.06 34.81 11.62
CA ARG A 892 -10.22 35.46 12.28
C ARG A 892 -10.01 35.63 13.79
N ARG A 893 -9.40 34.64 14.43
CA ARG A 893 -9.15 34.62 15.88
C ARG A 893 -7.95 35.48 16.29
N ARG A 894 -6.84 35.40 15.55
CA ARG A 894 -5.54 35.98 15.99
C ARG A 894 -5.00 37.07 15.10
N GLY A 895 -5.65 37.36 13.98
CA GLY A 895 -5.09 38.18 12.91
C GLY A 895 -4.08 37.39 12.07
N GLY A 896 -3.58 38.04 11.02
CA GLY A 896 -2.68 37.41 10.07
C GLY A 896 -1.85 38.40 9.28
N VAL A 897 -1.32 37.99 8.16
CA VAL A 897 -0.58 38.79 7.19
C VAL A 897 -1.24 38.61 5.81
N LEU A 898 -1.56 39.75 5.19
CA LEU A 898 -1.93 39.83 3.79
C LEU A 898 -0.66 40.12 2.98
N THR A 899 -0.24 39.17 2.17
CA THR A 899 0.97 39.27 1.36
C THR A 899 0.62 39.46 -0.11
N PHE A 900 1.06 40.55 -0.69
CA PHE A 900 1.15 40.75 -2.13
C PHE A 900 2.55 40.28 -2.56
N THR A 901 2.67 39.17 -3.25
CA THR A 901 3.98 38.62 -3.63
C THR A 901 4.67 39.46 -4.73
N GLU A 902 3.90 40.25 -5.49
CA GLU A 902 4.36 41.32 -6.37
C GLU A 902 3.23 42.30 -6.64
N LEU A 903 3.41 43.53 -6.20
CA LEU A 903 2.50 44.66 -6.41
C LEU A 903 3.20 45.73 -7.21
N ALA A 904 2.75 45.96 -8.46
CA ALA A 904 3.28 46.98 -9.35
C ALA A 904 2.44 48.26 -9.26
N GLY A 905 3.12 49.37 -9.04
CA GLY A 905 2.51 50.63 -8.76
C GLY A 905 2.56 51.01 -7.27
N SER A 906 2.35 52.29 -6.91
CA SER A 906 2.07 52.66 -5.52
C SER A 906 0.66 52.19 -5.15
N ALA A 907 0.42 51.87 -3.89
CA ALA A 907 -0.87 51.28 -3.53
C ALA A 907 -1.32 51.66 -2.11
N GLU A 908 -2.62 51.79 -1.93
CA GLU A 908 -3.27 51.85 -0.62
C GLU A 908 -4.16 50.63 -0.40
N ILE A 909 -4.03 50.03 0.76
CA ILE A 909 -4.76 48.82 1.13
C ILE A 909 -5.78 49.18 2.21
N TRP A 910 -7.05 48.90 1.94
CA TRP A 910 -8.18 49.23 2.78
C TRP A 910 -8.99 47.98 3.13
N LEU A 911 -9.28 47.78 4.41
CA LEU A 911 -10.09 46.68 4.93
C LEU A 911 -11.29 47.25 5.66
N ASP A 912 -12.50 46.90 5.24
CA ASP A 912 -13.78 47.41 5.81
C ASP A 912 -13.80 48.94 5.97
N GLY A 913 -13.31 49.63 4.95
CA GLY A 913 -13.25 51.12 4.91
C GLY A 913 -12.12 51.75 5.75
N LYS A 914 -11.24 50.94 6.36
CA LYS A 914 -10.07 51.47 7.10
C LYS A 914 -8.78 51.16 6.36
N LYS A 915 -7.90 52.15 6.23
CA LYS A 915 -6.57 51.94 5.64
C LYS A 915 -5.73 51.08 6.60
N ILE A 916 -5.22 49.96 6.11
CA ILE A 916 -4.39 48.99 6.86
C ILE A 916 -2.95 48.91 6.36
N GLY A 917 -2.66 49.42 5.15
CA GLY A 917 -1.31 49.42 4.59
C GLY A 917 -1.16 50.34 3.40
N GLU A 918 0.08 50.65 3.03
CA GLU A 918 0.42 51.40 1.82
C GLU A 918 1.76 50.94 1.25
N LYS A 919 1.92 51.08 -0.07
CA LYS A 919 3.17 50.96 -0.82
C LYS A 919 3.38 52.29 -1.56
N ARG A 920 4.50 52.98 -1.31
CA ARG A 920 4.79 54.30 -1.90
C ARG A 920 5.61 54.21 -3.18
N ASP A 921 6.43 53.15 -3.31
CA ASP A 921 7.25 52.91 -4.49
C ASP A 921 6.40 52.42 -5.67
N LEU A 922 6.67 52.95 -6.86
CA LEU A 922 6.00 52.58 -8.10
C LEU A 922 6.53 51.26 -8.71
N ALA A 923 7.78 50.86 -8.38
CA ALA A 923 8.39 49.66 -8.92
C ALA A 923 7.68 48.39 -8.42
N PRO A 924 7.59 47.32 -9.21
CA PRO A 924 7.10 46.03 -8.75
C PRO A 924 7.90 45.54 -7.54
N ALA A 925 7.23 45.24 -6.41
CA ALA A 925 7.85 44.75 -5.19
C ALA A 925 6.85 43.96 -4.34
N PRO A 926 7.29 43.06 -3.46
CA PRO A 926 6.41 42.43 -2.50
C PRO A 926 5.95 43.42 -1.42
N LEU A 927 4.78 43.15 -0.84
CA LEU A 927 4.23 43.95 0.26
C LEU A 927 3.51 43.01 1.25
N ASP A 928 3.91 43.07 2.51
CA ASP A 928 3.21 42.46 3.62
C ASP A 928 2.42 43.49 4.40
N VAL A 929 1.15 43.22 4.68
CA VAL A 929 0.25 44.05 5.44
C VAL A 929 -0.35 43.26 6.60
N THR A 930 -0.29 43.81 7.81
CA THR A 930 -0.93 43.17 8.97
C THR A 930 -2.45 43.11 8.79
N LEU A 931 -3.03 41.94 8.83
CA LEU A 931 -4.47 41.73 8.78
C LEU A 931 -5.01 41.60 10.22
N PRO A 932 -5.85 42.51 10.71
CA PRO A 932 -6.38 42.44 12.05
C PRO A 932 -7.38 41.27 12.21
N ALA A 933 -7.43 40.67 13.41
CA ALA A 933 -8.47 39.74 13.77
C ALA A 933 -9.88 40.30 13.54
N GLY A 934 -10.82 39.44 13.19
CA GLY A 934 -12.21 39.88 12.94
C GLY A 934 -13.04 38.73 12.41
N GLN A 935 -14.32 38.74 12.74
CA GLN A 935 -15.26 37.68 12.37
C GLN A 935 -16.00 38.02 11.07
N GLY A 936 -16.44 36.96 10.36
CA GLY A 936 -17.26 37.11 9.18
C GLY A 936 -16.53 37.52 7.89
N GLU A 937 -17.30 37.84 6.89
CA GLU A 937 -16.81 38.35 5.60
C GLU A 937 -16.21 39.74 5.74
N ARG A 938 -15.10 39.97 5.05
CA ARG A 938 -14.37 41.23 5.06
C ARG A 938 -14.32 41.81 3.65
N SER A 939 -14.42 43.13 3.54
CA SER A 939 -14.27 43.84 2.25
C SER A 939 -12.86 44.42 2.14
N LEU A 940 -12.11 43.94 1.15
CA LEU A 940 -10.75 44.40 0.86
C LEU A 940 -10.74 45.25 -0.41
N VAL A 941 -10.25 46.51 -0.29
CA VAL A 941 -10.08 47.43 -1.40
C VAL A 941 -8.60 47.75 -1.56
N VAL A 942 -8.07 47.66 -2.77
CA VAL A 942 -6.70 48.06 -3.11
C VAL A 942 -6.76 49.12 -4.20
N LEU A 943 -6.31 50.32 -3.90
CA LEU A 943 -6.17 51.42 -4.86
C LEU A 943 -4.74 51.44 -5.35
N VAL A 944 -4.52 51.34 -6.65
CA VAL A 944 -3.18 51.28 -7.26
C VAL A 944 -2.97 52.48 -8.19
N GLU A 945 -1.87 53.19 -8.03
CA GLU A 945 -1.40 54.20 -8.98
C GLU A 945 -0.28 53.65 -9.83
N ALA A 946 -0.50 53.57 -11.13
CA ALA A 946 0.47 53.07 -12.09
C ALA A 946 1.60 54.08 -12.33
N GLU A 947 2.82 53.57 -12.58
CA GLU A 947 3.88 54.36 -13.18
C GLU A 947 3.46 54.76 -14.62
N PRO A 948 3.71 55.98 -15.07
CA PRO A 948 3.33 56.44 -16.40
C PRO A 948 3.82 55.48 -17.50
N GLY A 949 2.90 55.04 -18.34
CA GLY A 949 3.19 54.12 -19.45
C GLY A 949 3.52 52.66 -19.07
N LYS A 950 3.39 52.30 -17.81
CA LYS A 950 3.64 50.91 -17.35
C LYS A 950 2.37 50.23 -16.84
N ALA A 951 2.36 48.94 -16.90
CA ALA A 951 1.32 48.08 -16.33
C ALA A 951 1.37 48.12 -14.79
N SER A 952 0.22 47.94 -14.15
CA SER A 952 0.09 47.95 -12.69
C SER A 952 -0.86 46.89 -12.15
N GLY A 953 -0.84 46.67 -10.83
CA GLY A 953 -1.70 45.72 -10.15
C GLY A 953 -0.91 44.51 -9.59
N PHE A 954 -1.54 43.37 -9.56
CA PHE A 954 -1.01 42.17 -8.90
C PHE A 954 -0.23 41.30 -9.89
N GLY A 955 1.09 41.51 -9.99
CA GLY A 955 1.97 40.75 -10.91
C GLY A 955 2.08 39.26 -10.55
N LYS A 956 1.91 38.95 -9.25
CA LYS A 956 1.88 37.57 -8.73
C LYS A 956 0.71 37.41 -7.75
N MET A 957 0.78 36.37 -6.91
CA MET A 957 -0.28 36.00 -5.98
C MET A 957 -0.52 37.03 -4.85
N VAL A 958 -1.77 37.09 -4.40
CA VAL A 958 -2.16 37.75 -3.15
C VAL A 958 -2.66 36.66 -2.20
N VAL A 959 -2.06 36.55 -1.01
CA VAL A 959 -2.35 35.46 -0.06
C VAL A 959 -2.58 36.00 1.35
N VAL A 960 -3.46 35.35 2.08
CA VAL A 960 -3.67 35.53 3.52
C VAL A 960 -2.99 34.41 4.28
N ARG A 961 -2.13 34.78 5.24
CA ARG A 961 -1.33 33.83 6.05
C ARG A 961 -1.62 34.05 7.53
N GLU A 962 -1.41 32.98 8.32
CA GLU A 962 -1.35 33.13 9.78
C GLU A 962 -0.16 33.99 10.20
N LYS A 963 -0.34 34.75 11.28
CA LYS A 963 0.77 35.45 11.92
C LYS A 963 1.68 34.39 12.59
N VAL A 964 2.96 34.44 12.28
CA VAL A 964 3.97 33.64 12.98
C VAL A 964 4.32 34.35 14.27
N ASP A 965 4.09 33.70 15.38
CA ASP A 965 4.73 34.13 16.64
C ASP A 965 6.23 33.88 16.47
N GLN A 966 7.00 34.98 16.46
CA GLN A 966 8.48 34.92 16.39
C GLN A 966 9.04 34.39 17.70
#